data_9cb894db260768040c19b08648810e1e
#
_entry.id   9cb894db260768040c19b08648810e1e
#
_cell.length_a   1.000
_cell.length_b   1.000
_cell.length_c   1.000
_cell.angle_alpha   90.00
_cell.angle_beta   90.00
_cell.angle_gamma   90.00
#
_symmetry.space_group_name_H-M   'P 1'
#
loop_
_entity.id
_entity.type
_entity.pdbx_description
1 polymer ?
#
loop_
_entity_poly.entity_id
_entity_poly.type
_entity_poly.pdbx_seq_one_letter_code
_entity_poly.pdbx_strand_id
1 'polypeptide(L)'
;MKNRIVLWGMLALTVTACGHKWQETEKDGFKLVVQKGGATLGYTSAPLLFVDGYAFKDLDRSGSLDPYEDWRLPAETRAKDLASKLSVEEIAGLMLYSGHQAVRGPEITDAQRKFLTDDNLRAVLVTTVESPETAARWNNNVQALTESLGHGIPANNSSDPRNETAATAEFNLGSGGKISLWPTTLGLAATFDPAVVKQFGEIASEEYRALGIATALSPQIDLATEPRWSRFNGTFGEDPALDTDMARAYVDGFQTTPGATDGWGFQSVNAMVKHWPSGGPEEGGRDAHFNYGKYAVYPGGHFEDHLKAFTEGAFKLDGGTGKAAAVMPYYTISYGIDPSGDNVGNNFSQYIITDLLREKYGYDGVVCTDWGVTNDNRAIESFDGKCWGVEGLSVAERHYEVIKAGVDQFGGNNDKEPVLKAYKMYVRDFGEEAARARFEASAVRLLLNSFRTGLFENPYVEPAASAAVVGKPEFMQAGYEAQLKSVVLVKNHGNALPQKKAKVFVPQRYFPQTPGMFGLSMGEPGHWDYPVDQALVEKYYEWSDNPDEADFALVMIREPQTGSGYDVADRKKGGNGYVPISLQYRPYKAEFARKESLAGGDPKEDFTNRSYQGKTVTTYNEKDLDLVIETRRQMRHKPVIVAVNVSRPVVLAELEPYADAVLVTFGIQNQAVLDIVSGTAEPSGLLPMQFPADMQTVEEQQEDVPHDMRPLVDTDGNAWDFAYGLNWSGVINDTRTAKYRK
;
A
#
# COMPACT_ATOMS: atom_id res chain seq x y z
N MET A 1 23.71 26.09 52.61
CA MET A 1 23.19 26.88 51.48
C MET A 1 22.01 26.13 50.90
N LYS A 2 20.81 26.68 51.06
CA LYS A 2 19.55 26.03 50.66
C LYS A 2 19.25 26.34 49.22
N ASN A 3 19.23 25.35 48.33
CA ASN A 3 18.74 25.47 46.97
C ASN A 3 17.21 25.48 46.96
N ARG A 4 16.63 26.60 46.56
CA ARG A 4 15.19 26.72 46.28
C ARG A 4 14.94 26.21 44.81
N ILE A 5 14.22 25.12 44.72
CA ILE A 5 13.59 24.68 43.48
C ILE A 5 12.34 25.58 43.25
N VAL A 6 12.37 26.37 42.17
CA VAL A 6 11.18 27.15 41.75
C VAL A 6 10.37 26.23 40.84
N LEU A 7 9.26 25.73 41.35
CA LEU A 7 8.23 25.06 40.56
C LEU A 7 7.40 26.14 39.85
N TRP A 8 7.50 26.20 38.51
CA TRP A 8 6.55 26.95 37.68
C TRP A 8 5.29 26.11 37.53
N GLY A 9 4.28 26.38 38.34
CA GLY A 9 2.92 25.86 38.15
C GLY A 9 2.26 26.58 36.97
N MET A 10 1.94 25.86 35.89
CA MET A 10 0.99 26.32 34.89
C MET A 10 -0.38 26.45 35.56
N LEU A 11 -0.84 27.67 35.68
CA LEU A 11 -2.18 28.00 36.18
C LEU A 11 -3.16 27.72 35.03
N ALA A 12 -3.81 26.56 35.05
CA ALA A 12 -4.99 26.32 34.22
C ALA A 12 -6.12 27.17 34.76
N LEU A 13 -6.50 28.21 34.06
CA LEU A 13 -7.74 28.96 34.35
C LEU A 13 -8.93 28.07 33.99
N THR A 14 -9.46 27.34 34.97
CA THR A 14 -10.76 26.68 34.86
C THR A 14 -11.84 27.70 35.16
N VAL A 15 -12.50 28.19 34.13
CA VAL A 15 -13.77 28.93 34.29
C VAL A 15 -14.87 27.90 34.52
N THR A 16 -15.18 27.60 35.77
CA THR A 16 -16.32 26.78 36.15
C THR A 16 -17.57 27.67 36.12
N ALA A 17 -18.29 27.69 35.00
CA ALA A 17 -19.64 28.19 34.91
C ALA A 17 -20.63 27.10 35.34
N CYS A 18 -21.36 27.32 36.41
CA CYS A 18 -22.46 26.45 36.87
C CYS A 18 -23.49 26.26 35.76
N GLY A 19 -23.66 25.03 35.25
CA GLY A 19 -24.76 24.65 34.36
C GLY A 19 -24.40 24.20 32.94
N HIS A 20 -23.16 24.37 32.50
CA HIS A 20 -22.76 23.94 31.15
C HIS A 20 -22.35 22.48 31.12
N LYS A 21 -22.83 21.73 30.10
CA LYS A 21 -22.46 20.33 29.86
C LYS A 21 -21.07 20.19 29.21
N TRP A 22 -20.35 21.30 28.99
CA TRP A 22 -19.08 21.35 28.22
C TRP A 22 -18.01 22.12 28.99
N GLN A 23 -16.75 21.80 28.66
CA GLN A 23 -15.54 22.47 29.14
C GLN A 23 -14.63 22.77 27.96
N GLU A 24 -14.14 24.02 27.86
CA GLU A 24 -13.15 24.45 26.89
C GLU A 24 -11.75 24.41 27.50
N THR A 25 -10.79 23.95 26.74
CA THR A 25 -9.35 23.96 27.06
C THR A 25 -8.54 24.44 25.88
N GLU A 26 -7.53 25.27 26.11
CA GLU A 26 -6.58 25.69 25.11
C GLU A 26 -5.47 24.62 24.98
N LYS A 27 -5.13 24.28 23.75
CA LYS A 27 -4.10 23.33 23.37
C LYS A 27 -3.00 24.05 22.57
N ASP A 28 -1.99 23.30 22.13
CA ASP A 28 -0.90 23.83 21.29
C ASP A 28 -1.43 24.19 19.89
N GLY A 29 -1.90 25.43 19.76
CA GLY A 29 -2.35 26.00 18.47
C GLY A 29 -3.83 25.81 18.14
N PHE A 30 -4.66 25.19 19.01
CA PHE A 30 -6.09 25.05 18.82
C PHE A 30 -6.84 25.00 20.16
N LYS A 31 -8.15 25.04 20.12
CA LYS A 31 -9.03 24.91 21.29
C LYS A 31 -9.80 23.59 21.23
N LEU A 32 -10.06 23.00 22.39
CA LEU A 32 -10.80 21.76 22.52
C LEU A 32 -11.99 21.94 23.46
N VAL A 33 -13.20 21.64 23.00
CA VAL A 33 -14.40 21.56 23.79
C VAL A 33 -14.77 20.11 24.05
N VAL A 34 -14.73 19.69 25.30
CA VAL A 34 -15.20 18.38 25.76
C VAL A 34 -16.58 18.48 26.34
N GLN A 35 -17.52 17.64 25.91
CA GLN A 35 -18.93 17.69 26.26
C GLN A 35 -19.40 16.36 26.84
N LYS A 36 -20.08 16.38 27.98
CA LYS A 36 -20.67 15.16 28.56
C LYS A 36 -21.85 14.69 27.71
N GLY A 37 -21.69 13.53 27.06
CA GLY A 37 -22.70 12.95 26.18
C GLY A 37 -22.81 13.64 24.81
N GLY A 38 -21.78 14.37 24.39
CA GLY A 38 -21.67 15.03 23.10
C GLY A 38 -20.31 14.85 22.46
N ALA A 39 -20.18 15.29 21.21
CA ALA A 39 -18.92 15.23 20.48
C ALA A 39 -17.85 16.13 21.10
N THR A 40 -16.60 15.69 21.07
CA THR A 40 -15.44 16.54 21.36
C THR A 40 -15.14 17.40 20.15
N LEU A 41 -15.10 18.74 20.33
CA LEU A 41 -14.88 19.68 19.23
C LEU A 41 -13.49 20.28 19.32
N GLY A 42 -12.72 20.15 18.23
CA GLY A 42 -11.48 20.89 18.02
C GLY A 42 -11.70 22.02 17.03
N TYR A 43 -11.18 23.23 17.33
CA TYR A 43 -11.34 24.40 16.48
C TYR A 43 -10.27 25.46 16.70
N THR A 44 -10.15 26.37 15.75
CA THR A 44 -9.26 27.54 15.83
C THR A 44 -10.02 28.83 15.65
N SER A 45 -10.73 28.99 14.55
CA SER A 45 -11.35 30.24 14.11
C SER A 45 -12.89 30.15 13.99
N ALA A 46 -13.46 28.93 13.94
CA ALA A 46 -14.89 28.75 13.84
C ALA A 46 -15.59 29.30 15.11
N PRO A 47 -16.66 30.14 14.99
CA PRO A 47 -17.48 30.47 16.11
C PRO A 47 -18.16 29.23 16.72
N LEU A 48 -18.55 29.30 17.96
CA LEU A 48 -19.35 28.26 18.60
C LEU A 48 -20.82 28.70 18.75
N LEU A 49 -21.71 27.78 18.36
CA LEU A 49 -23.15 27.87 18.65
C LEU A 49 -23.50 27.01 19.87
N PHE A 50 -24.46 27.44 20.65
CA PHE A 50 -24.91 26.70 21.81
C PHE A 50 -26.39 26.39 21.68
N VAL A 51 -26.73 25.12 21.51
CA VAL A 51 -28.09 24.64 21.33
C VAL A 51 -28.34 23.47 22.28
N ASP A 52 -29.45 23.49 23.03
CA ASP A 52 -29.85 22.45 24.00
C ASP A 52 -28.76 22.13 25.06
N GLY A 53 -27.91 23.11 25.36
CA GLY A 53 -26.80 22.98 26.31
C GLY A 53 -25.53 22.30 25.75
N TYR A 54 -25.44 22.08 24.44
CA TYR A 54 -24.30 21.59 23.73
C TYR A 54 -23.66 22.66 22.83
N ALA A 55 -22.37 22.54 22.61
CA ALA A 55 -21.62 23.36 21.67
C ALA A 55 -21.58 22.71 20.28
N PHE A 56 -21.60 23.54 19.24
CA PHE A 56 -21.45 23.19 17.83
C PHE A 56 -20.50 24.19 17.17
N LYS A 57 -19.82 23.80 16.10
CA LYS A 57 -19.03 24.75 15.29
C LYS A 57 -19.93 25.39 14.25
N ASP A 58 -19.90 26.71 14.15
CA ASP A 58 -20.53 27.51 13.10
C ASP A 58 -19.49 27.64 11.97
N LEU A 59 -19.43 26.62 11.11
CA LEU A 59 -18.37 26.47 10.11
C LEU A 59 -18.52 27.43 8.93
N ASP A 60 -19.76 27.77 8.55
CA ASP A 60 -20.06 28.73 7.49
C ASP A 60 -20.31 30.16 8.01
N ARG A 61 -20.25 30.32 9.35
CA ARG A 61 -20.42 31.61 10.03
C ARG A 61 -21.77 32.25 9.75
N SER A 62 -22.81 31.45 9.57
CA SER A 62 -24.20 31.89 9.35
C SER A 62 -24.87 32.40 10.64
N GLY A 63 -24.37 32.02 11.80
CA GLY A 63 -24.96 32.29 13.10
C GLY A 63 -26.15 31.39 13.44
N SER A 64 -26.41 30.36 12.66
CA SER A 64 -27.46 29.36 12.88
C SER A 64 -26.89 27.96 12.70
N LEU A 65 -27.43 26.98 13.45
CA LEU A 65 -26.98 25.61 13.38
C LEU A 65 -27.54 24.92 12.10
N ASP A 66 -26.71 24.72 11.13
CA ASP A 66 -27.08 23.98 9.92
C ASP A 66 -27.04 22.47 10.14
N PRO A 67 -27.79 21.66 9.36
CA PRO A 67 -27.78 20.21 9.52
C PRO A 67 -26.40 19.58 9.39
N TYR A 68 -25.51 20.08 8.53
CA TYR A 68 -24.16 19.51 8.40
C TYR A 68 -23.26 19.78 9.61
N GLU A 69 -23.55 20.81 10.41
CA GLU A 69 -22.82 21.18 11.62
C GLU A 69 -23.33 20.44 12.87
N ASP A 70 -24.55 19.92 12.78
CA ASP A 70 -25.18 19.22 13.90
C ASP A 70 -24.64 17.77 13.99
N TRP A 71 -23.64 17.59 14.84
CA TRP A 71 -23.00 16.30 15.08
C TRP A 71 -23.94 15.21 15.63
N ARG A 72 -25.15 15.55 16.05
CA ARG A 72 -26.19 14.61 16.51
C ARG A 72 -26.89 13.91 15.37
N LEU A 73 -26.81 14.47 14.14
CA LEU A 73 -27.45 13.90 12.96
C LEU A 73 -26.56 12.81 12.32
N PRO A 74 -27.16 11.85 11.60
CA PRO A 74 -26.42 10.84 10.86
C PRO A 74 -25.48 11.47 9.83
N ALA A 75 -24.28 10.88 9.66
CA ALA A 75 -23.26 11.36 8.73
C ALA A 75 -23.78 11.53 7.29
N GLU A 76 -24.67 10.64 6.82
CA GLU A 76 -25.27 10.73 5.49
C GLU A 76 -26.20 11.96 5.35
N THR A 77 -26.97 12.30 6.39
CA THR A 77 -27.82 13.49 6.40
C THR A 77 -26.96 14.75 6.30
N ARG A 78 -25.89 14.80 7.07
CA ARG A 78 -24.93 15.89 7.08
C ARG A 78 -24.21 16.06 5.75
N ALA A 79 -23.75 14.95 5.15
CA ALA A 79 -23.07 14.96 3.85
C ALA A 79 -23.99 15.47 2.73
N LYS A 80 -25.26 15.04 2.71
CA LYS A 80 -26.24 15.50 1.73
C LYS A 80 -26.56 16.98 1.87
N ASP A 81 -26.76 17.46 3.11
CA ASP A 81 -27.00 18.88 3.38
C ASP A 81 -25.86 19.75 2.88
N LEU A 82 -24.61 19.41 3.26
CA LEU A 82 -23.44 20.17 2.85
C LEU A 82 -23.25 20.13 1.32
N ALA A 83 -23.35 18.95 0.68
CA ALA A 83 -23.17 18.81 -0.77
C ALA A 83 -24.16 19.71 -1.54
N SER A 84 -25.40 19.85 -1.06
CA SER A 84 -26.41 20.70 -1.70
C SER A 84 -26.10 22.20 -1.64
N LYS A 85 -25.29 22.63 -0.67
CA LYS A 85 -24.89 24.03 -0.45
C LYS A 85 -23.63 24.42 -1.25
N LEU A 86 -22.80 23.45 -1.64
CA LEU A 86 -21.55 23.69 -2.33
C LEU A 86 -21.77 24.18 -3.77
N SER A 87 -20.96 25.13 -4.21
CA SER A 87 -20.83 25.49 -5.62
C SER A 87 -20.19 24.35 -6.43
N VAL A 88 -20.33 24.41 -7.74
CA VAL A 88 -19.67 23.45 -8.65
C VAL A 88 -18.14 23.51 -8.52
N GLU A 89 -17.58 24.70 -8.31
CA GLU A 89 -16.16 24.94 -8.06
C GLU A 89 -15.66 24.28 -6.78
N GLU A 90 -16.44 24.33 -5.71
CA GLU A 90 -16.10 23.67 -4.45
C GLU A 90 -16.18 22.15 -4.56
N ILE A 91 -17.20 21.63 -5.25
CA ILE A 91 -17.32 20.19 -5.54
C ILE A 91 -16.16 19.72 -6.42
N ALA A 92 -15.81 20.48 -7.48
CA ALA A 92 -14.65 20.16 -8.31
C ALA A 92 -13.36 20.07 -7.50
N GLY A 93 -13.19 20.96 -6.50
CA GLY A 93 -12.06 20.90 -5.56
C GLY A 93 -12.07 19.65 -4.68
N LEU A 94 -13.23 19.22 -4.17
CA LEU A 94 -13.36 17.96 -3.41
C LEU A 94 -13.02 16.74 -4.28
N MET A 95 -13.30 16.79 -5.57
CA MET A 95 -12.98 15.73 -6.53
C MET A 95 -11.47 15.64 -6.83
N LEU A 96 -10.64 16.56 -6.37
CA LEU A 96 -9.18 16.50 -6.48
C LEU A 96 -8.56 15.69 -5.34
N TYR A 97 -7.45 15.04 -5.67
CA TYR A 97 -6.54 14.43 -4.69
C TYR A 97 -5.12 14.86 -5.02
N SER A 98 -4.39 15.38 -4.03
CA SER A 98 -3.09 15.99 -4.30
C SER A 98 -2.06 15.00 -4.85
N GLY A 99 -1.10 15.52 -5.59
CA GLY A 99 0.18 14.83 -5.78
C GLY A 99 0.89 14.64 -4.42
N HIS A 100 1.96 13.85 -4.44
CA HIS A 100 2.75 13.48 -3.26
C HIS A 100 3.31 14.70 -2.52
N GLN A 101 3.02 14.85 -1.22
CA GLN A 101 3.45 15.95 -0.38
C GLN A 101 4.46 15.49 0.67
N ALA A 102 5.66 16.07 0.67
CA ALA A 102 6.65 15.85 1.72
C ALA A 102 6.47 16.88 2.83
N VAL A 103 6.29 16.42 4.07
CA VAL A 103 6.15 17.26 5.28
C VAL A 103 7.50 17.32 5.98
N ARG A 104 8.30 18.35 5.65
CA ARG A 104 9.65 18.57 6.18
C ARG A 104 9.70 19.61 7.29
N GLY A 105 8.58 20.15 7.70
CA GLY A 105 8.42 21.15 8.73
C GLY A 105 6.94 21.42 8.99
N PRO A 106 6.61 22.22 10.02
CA PRO A 106 5.20 22.46 10.41
C PRO A 106 4.49 23.43 9.45
N GLU A 107 5.21 24.19 8.63
CA GLU A 107 4.63 25.25 7.81
C GLU A 107 4.01 24.69 6.52
N ILE A 108 2.89 25.29 6.11
CA ILE A 108 2.24 25.04 4.83
C ILE A 108 3.04 25.74 3.74
N THR A 109 3.48 25.01 2.70
CA THR A 109 4.17 25.61 1.55
C THR A 109 3.22 26.46 0.69
N ASP A 110 3.76 27.37 -0.11
CA ASP A 110 2.95 28.21 -1.02
C ASP A 110 2.14 27.34 -2.01
N ALA A 111 2.72 26.24 -2.49
CA ALA A 111 2.04 25.31 -3.37
C ALA A 111 0.87 24.59 -2.67
N GLN A 112 1.07 24.16 -1.43
CA GLN A 112 0.01 23.55 -0.61
C GLN A 112 -1.08 24.57 -0.30
N ARG A 113 -0.71 25.79 0.08
CA ARG A 113 -1.66 26.87 0.31
C ARG A 113 -2.50 27.12 -0.94
N LYS A 114 -1.88 27.20 -2.11
CA LYS A 114 -2.58 27.45 -3.38
C LYS A 114 -3.64 26.38 -3.65
N PHE A 115 -3.32 25.09 -3.62
CA PHE A 115 -4.33 24.08 -3.92
C PHE A 115 -5.43 23.98 -2.85
N LEU A 116 -5.13 24.30 -1.57
CA LEU A 116 -6.14 24.32 -0.50
C LEU A 116 -7.11 25.50 -0.63
N THR A 117 -6.59 26.70 -1.04
CA THR A 117 -7.39 27.93 -1.11
C THR A 117 -8.01 28.15 -2.48
N ASP A 118 -7.20 28.09 -3.55
CA ASP A 118 -7.64 28.49 -4.89
C ASP A 118 -8.38 27.34 -5.59
N ASP A 119 -7.92 26.09 -5.37
CA ASP A 119 -8.50 24.91 -5.99
C ASP A 119 -9.51 24.16 -5.10
N ASN A 120 -9.72 24.58 -3.85
CA ASN A 120 -10.60 23.96 -2.87
C ASN A 120 -10.32 22.45 -2.61
N LEU A 121 -9.08 22.00 -2.85
CA LEU A 121 -8.67 20.62 -2.62
C LEU A 121 -8.72 20.29 -1.11
N ARG A 122 -9.22 19.10 -0.76
CA ARG A 122 -9.30 18.65 0.64
C ARG A 122 -8.65 17.28 0.89
N ALA A 123 -8.37 16.49 -0.13
CA ALA A 123 -7.67 15.22 0.00
C ALA A 123 -6.17 15.40 -0.26
N VAL A 124 -5.32 15.22 0.76
CA VAL A 124 -3.88 15.51 0.70
C VAL A 124 -3.07 14.23 0.94
N LEU A 125 -2.28 13.80 -0.05
CA LEU A 125 -1.39 12.65 0.08
C LEU A 125 -0.06 13.05 0.71
N VAL A 126 0.17 12.57 1.94
CA VAL A 126 1.42 12.80 2.70
C VAL A 126 2.37 11.63 2.49
N THR A 127 3.58 11.90 1.99
CA THR A 127 4.60 10.87 1.78
C THR A 127 5.61 10.84 2.91
N THR A 128 6.44 11.87 3.03
CA THR A 128 7.50 11.94 4.03
C THR A 128 7.07 12.84 5.18
N VAL A 129 7.31 12.40 6.41
CA VAL A 129 7.22 13.23 7.62
C VAL A 129 8.54 13.17 8.38
N GLU A 130 8.98 14.30 8.91
CA GLU A 130 10.26 14.41 9.64
C GLU A 130 10.15 13.77 11.04
N SER A 131 9.05 14.05 11.72
CA SER A 131 8.75 13.49 13.04
C SER A 131 7.24 13.48 13.31
N PRO A 132 6.74 12.71 14.28
CA PRO A 132 5.34 12.75 14.68
C PRO A 132 4.88 14.15 15.11
N GLU A 133 5.71 14.89 15.83
CA GLU A 133 5.41 16.25 16.27
C GLU A 133 5.32 17.22 15.08
N THR A 134 6.20 17.09 14.10
CA THR A 134 6.17 17.87 12.85
C THR A 134 4.90 17.57 12.06
N ALA A 135 4.53 16.29 11.92
CA ALA A 135 3.30 15.87 11.24
C ALA A 135 2.06 16.47 11.91
N ALA A 136 1.96 16.39 13.24
CA ALA A 136 0.85 16.92 14.00
C ALA A 136 0.73 18.46 13.85
N ARG A 137 1.84 19.19 13.94
CA ARG A 137 1.84 20.66 13.75
C ARG A 137 1.46 21.06 12.34
N TRP A 138 2.01 20.37 11.34
CA TRP A 138 1.65 20.61 9.93
C TRP A 138 0.16 20.34 9.70
N ASN A 139 -0.34 19.18 10.18
CA ASN A 139 -1.77 18.87 10.12
C ASN A 139 -2.60 20.00 10.73
N ASN A 140 -2.26 20.45 11.94
CA ASN A 140 -3.02 21.50 12.64
C ASN A 140 -3.03 22.81 11.85
N ASN A 141 -1.94 23.18 11.20
CA ASN A 141 -1.87 24.36 10.33
C ASN A 141 -2.74 24.20 9.07
N VAL A 142 -2.76 23.01 8.45
CA VAL A 142 -3.63 22.69 7.32
C VAL A 142 -5.11 22.78 7.77
N GLN A 143 -5.46 22.18 8.90
CA GLN A 143 -6.83 22.18 9.41
C GLN A 143 -7.30 23.60 9.79
N ALA A 144 -6.43 24.41 10.43
CA ALA A 144 -6.74 25.80 10.75
C ALA A 144 -6.99 26.64 9.49
N LEU A 145 -6.20 26.41 8.43
CA LEU A 145 -6.43 27.07 7.15
C LEU A 145 -7.77 26.66 6.55
N THR A 146 -8.03 25.36 6.42
CA THR A 146 -9.26 24.86 5.79
C THR A 146 -10.53 25.20 6.59
N GLU A 147 -10.47 25.21 7.93
CA GLU A 147 -11.55 25.69 8.80
C GLU A 147 -11.91 27.16 8.55
N SER A 148 -10.94 27.97 8.12
CA SER A 148 -11.18 29.40 7.84
C SER A 148 -11.82 29.65 6.47
N LEU A 149 -11.95 28.63 5.60
CA LEU A 149 -12.40 28.75 4.21
C LEU A 149 -13.82 28.25 4.00
N GLY A 150 -14.65 29.04 3.32
CA GLY A 150 -15.98 28.65 2.86
C GLY A 150 -16.84 27.97 3.96
N HIS A 151 -17.20 26.72 3.75
CA HIS A 151 -18.00 25.92 4.69
C HIS A 151 -17.15 25.17 5.75
N GLY A 152 -15.89 25.54 5.94
CA GLY A 152 -15.01 24.95 6.97
C GLY A 152 -14.73 23.45 6.78
N ILE A 153 -14.73 22.96 5.54
CA ILE A 153 -14.50 21.54 5.22
C ILE A 153 -13.08 21.15 5.60
N PRO A 154 -12.87 20.18 6.52
CA PRO A 154 -11.56 19.77 6.97
C PRO A 154 -10.77 19.07 5.84
N ALA A 155 -9.44 19.17 5.89
CA ALA A 155 -8.59 18.37 5.04
C ALA A 155 -8.62 16.90 5.50
N ASN A 156 -8.72 15.98 4.54
CA ASN A 156 -8.57 14.53 4.73
C ASN A 156 -7.17 14.13 4.26
N ASN A 157 -6.22 14.12 5.18
CA ASN A 157 -4.86 13.72 4.90
C ASN A 157 -4.77 12.20 4.80
N SER A 158 -3.93 11.73 3.89
CA SER A 158 -3.78 10.32 3.56
C SER A 158 -2.33 9.89 3.43
N SER A 159 -2.11 8.60 3.37
CA SER A 159 -0.79 8.01 3.15
C SER A 159 -0.89 6.66 2.46
N ASP A 160 0.10 6.37 1.62
CA ASP A 160 0.44 4.97 1.27
C ASP A 160 0.95 4.22 2.50
N PRO A 161 1.06 2.86 2.47
CA PRO A 161 1.57 2.09 3.61
C PRO A 161 2.91 2.62 4.14
N ARG A 162 3.05 2.76 5.48
CA ARG A 162 4.24 3.35 6.11
C ARG A 162 4.91 2.47 7.16
N ASN A 163 4.31 1.37 7.55
CA ASN A 163 4.75 0.56 8.68
C ASN A 163 5.72 -0.56 8.30
N GLU A 164 6.20 -0.62 7.06
CA GLU A 164 7.16 -1.64 6.63
C GLU A 164 8.57 -1.36 7.14
N THR A 165 9.35 -2.42 7.40
CA THR A 165 10.75 -2.32 7.86
C THR A 165 11.67 -1.72 6.79
N ALA A 166 11.37 -1.97 5.52
CA ALA A 166 12.05 -1.32 4.41
C ALA A 166 11.39 0.04 4.16
N ALA A 167 12.15 1.11 4.24
CA ALA A 167 11.71 2.47 3.91
C ALA A 167 11.35 2.66 2.42
N THR A 168 10.98 1.58 1.75
CA THR A 168 10.76 1.50 0.30
C THR A 168 9.31 1.25 -0.08
N ALA A 169 8.40 1.18 0.91
CA ALA A 169 6.98 1.11 0.60
C ALA A 169 6.58 2.35 -0.20
N GLU A 170 6.13 2.11 -1.40
CA GLU A 170 5.57 3.03 -2.39
C GLU A 170 5.67 4.52 -2.03
N PHE A 171 6.73 5.21 -2.48
CA PHE A 171 6.92 6.65 -2.29
C PHE A 171 7.00 7.15 -0.82
N ASN A 172 6.99 6.27 0.16
CA ASN A 172 7.20 6.63 1.55
C ASN A 172 8.69 6.50 1.92
N LEU A 173 9.36 7.63 2.02
CA LEU A 173 10.74 7.70 2.52
C LEU A 173 10.78 7.68 4.07
N GLY A 174 9.92 6.85 4.66
CA GLY A 174 9.84 6.66 6.10
C GLY A 174 9.13 7.76 6.87
N SER A 175 8.62 7.42 8.01
CA SER A 175 8.10 8.34 9.04
C SER A 175 9.19 8.72 10.04
N GLY A 176 10.43 8.91 9.59
CA GLY A 176 11.57 9.16 10.47
C GLY A 176 11.97 7.96 11.34
N GLY A 177 11.58 6.74 10.97
CA GLY A 177 11.94 5.50 11.68
C GLY A 177 11.31 5.32 13.05
N LYS A 178 10.30 6.10 13.40
CA LYS A 178 9.65 6.06 14.73
C LYS A 178 8.32 5.30 14.73
N ILE A 179 7.73 4.99 13.58
CA ILE A 179 6.49 4.21 13.47
C ILE A 179 6.76 2.73 13.75
N SER A 180 5.73 1.95 14.11
CA SER A 180 5.88 0.51 14.30
C SER A 180 6.29 -0.18 12.99
N LEU A 181 7.17 -1.17 13.08
CA LEU A 181 7.80 -1.84 11.94
C LEU A 181 7.24 -3.25 11.78
N TRP A 182 6.65 -3.51 10.64
CA TRP A 182 5.98 -4.76 10.27
C TRP A 182 6.64 -5.37 9.02
N PRO A 183 6.46 -6.68 8.75
CA PRO A 183 6.86 -7.23 7.45
C PRO A 183 6.04 -6.58 6.33
N THR A 184 6.46 -6.77 5.08
CA THR A 184 5.65 -6.36 3.91
C THR A 184 4.27 -7.01 3.95
N THR A 185 3.33 -6.53 3.13
CA THR A 185 1.99 -7.13 3.02
C THR A 185 2.08 -8.63 2.68
N LEU A 186 2.98 -9.03 1.78
CA LEU A 186 3.26 -10.44 1.47
C LEU A 186 3.79 -11.21 2.70
N GLY A 187 4.60 -10.57 3.55
CA GLY A 187 5.04 -11.15 4.82
C GLY A 187 3.90 -11.28 5.84
N LEU A 188 2.96 -10.34 5.87
CA LEU A 188 1.74 -10.50 6.67
C LEU A 188 0.93 -11.73 6.18
N ALA A 189 0.81 -11.92 4.86
CA ALA A 189 0.17 -13.10 4.28
C ALA A 189 0.89 -14.40 4.66
N ALA A 190 2.22 -14.40 4.74
CA ALA A 190 3.02 -15.57 5.14
C ALA A 190 2.74 -16.04 6.58
N THR A 191 2.09 -15.22 7.42
CA THR A 191 1.60 -15.66 8.72
C THR A 191 0.40 -16.61 8.62
N PHE A 192 -0.36 -16.57 7.52
CA PHE A 192 -1.64 -17.29 7.33
C PHE A 192 -2.63 -17.05 8.48
N ASP A 193 -2.52 -15.91 9.13
CA ASP A 193 -3.34 -15.55 10.30
C ASP A 193 -4.00 -14.18 10.13
N PRO A 194 -5.28 -14.12 9.71
CA PRO A 194 -6.01 -12.87 9.58
C PRO A 194 -6.08 -12.03 10.87
N ALA A 195 -5.93 -12.67 12.05
CA ALA A 195 -5.92 -11.93 13.31
C ALA A 195 -4.66 -11.06 13.46
N VAL A 196 -3.52 -11.50 12.94
CA VAL A 196 -2.28 -10.69 12.88
C VAL A 196 -2.46 -9.50 11.95
N VAL A 197 -3.13 -9.68 10.80
CA VAL A 197 -3.41 -8.62 9.84
C VAL A 197 -4.40 -7.59 10.42
N LYS A 198 -5.42 -8.07 11.14
CA LYS A 198 -6.35 -7.17 11.84
C LYS A 198 -5.64 -6.35 12.92
N GLN A 199 -4.79 -6.98 13.74
CA GLN A 199 -3.98 -6.29 14.75
C GLN A 199 -3.07 -5.24 14.12
N PHE A 200 -2.46 -5.56 12.97
CA PHE A 200 -1.71 -4.59 12.19
C PHE A 200 -2.57 -3.37 11.84
N GLY A 201 -3.76 -3.58 11.28
CA GLY A 201 -4.67 -2.50 10.91
C GLY A 201 -5.09 -1.64 12.11
N GLU A 202 -5.40 -2.27 13.24
CA GLU A 202 -5.76 -1.58 14.49
C GLU A 202 -4.61 -0.69 15.01
N ILE A 203 -3.38 -1.19 14.98
CA ILE A 203 -2.20 -0.43 15.42
C ILE A 203 -1.86 0.68 14.42
N ALA A 204 -1.79 0.35 13.13
CA ALA A 204 -1.46 1.32 12.09
C ALA A 204 -2.47 2.46 12.03
N SER A 205 -3.78 2.20 12.24
CA SER A 205 -4.80 3.24 12.28
C SER A 205 -4.60 4.22 13.45
N GLU A 206 -4.23 3.73 14.64
CA GLU A 206 -3.89 4.61 15.78
C GLU A 206 -2.69 5.51 15.45
N GLU A 207 -1.64 4.95 14.84
CA GLU A 207 -0.47 5.72 14.44
C GLU A 207 -0.78 6.72 13.33
N TYR A 208 -1.61 6.35 12.35
CA TYR A 208 -2.05 7.26 11.28
C TYR A 208 -2.85 8.42 11.85
N ARG A 209 -3.83 8.16 12.72
CA ARG A 209 -4.61 9.23 13.38
C ARG A 209 -3.72 10.14 14.21
N ALA A 210 -2.71 9.60 14.90
CA ALA A 210 -1.73 10.39 15.64
C ALA A 210 -0.87 11.28 14.73
N LEU A 211 -0.65 10.90 13.47
CA LEU A 211 0.03 11.71 12.46
C LEU A 211 -0.90 12.70 11.72
N GLY A 212 -2.20 12.74 12.07
CA GLY A 212 -3.21 13.55 11.40
C GLY A 212 -3.69 12.96 10.07
N ILE A 213 -3.48 11.66 9.85
CA ILE A 213 -3.89 10.92 8.64
C ILE A 213 -5.22 10.21 8.93
N ALA A 214 -6.21 10.39 8.04
CA ALA A 214 -7.55 9.80 8.17
C ALA A 214 -7.94 8.91 6.98
N THR A 215 -7.06 8.74 5.99
CA THR A 215 -7.26 7.83 4.85
C THR A 215 -5.96 7.08 4.56
N ALA A 216 -6.06 5.75 4.44
CA ALA A 216 -4.99 4.87 4.00
C ALA A 216 -5.23 4.49 2.53
N LEU A 217 -4.22 4.71 1.66
CA LEU A 217 -4.23 4.23 0.27
C LEU A 217 -3.84 2.75 0.24
N SER A 218 -4.57 1.94 0.98
CA SER A 218 -4.31 0.52 1.24
C SER A 218 -5.57 -0.16 1.79
N PRO A 219 -5.61 -1.52 1.80
CA PRO A 219 -4.61 -2.46 1.30
C PRO A 219 -4.59 -2.58 -0.23
N GLN A 220 -3.46 -3.08 -0.76
CA GLN A 220 -3.38 -3.61 -2.10
C GLN A 220 -3.84 -5.07 -2.05
N ILE A 221 -5.00 -5.34 -2.65
CA ILE A 221 -5.67 -6.65 -2.66
C ILE A 221 -5.80 -7.22 -4.07
N ASP A 222 -4.81 -6.91 -4.90
CA ASP A 222 -4.64 -7.55 -6.19
C ASP A 222 -4.29 -9.01 -5.98
N LEU A 223 -5.01 -9.95 -6.59
CA LEU A 223 -4.61 -11.34 -6.60
C LEU A 223 -3.36 -11.50 -7.49
N ALA A 224 -2.21 -11.72 -6.87
CA ALA A 224 -0.92 -11.70 -7.56
C ALA A 224 -0.60 -13.06 -8.20
N THR A 225 -1.13 -13.31 -9.37
CA THR A 225 -0.97 -14.57 -10.12
C THR A 225 0.21 -14.55 -11.09
N GLU A 226 0.63 -13.36 -11.58
CA GLU A 226 1.80 -13.24 -12.45
C GLU A 226 3.10 -13.07 -11.62
N PRO A 227 3.98 -14.08 -11.55
CA PRO A 227 5.14 -14.08 -10.63
C PRO A 227 6.21 -13.04 -10.99
N ARG A 228 6.23 -12.50 -12.21
CA ARG A 228 7.21 -11.50 -12.66
C ARG A 228 6.79 -10.08 -12.30
N TRP A 229 5.54 -9.87 -11.86
CA TRP A 229 5.03 -8.54 -11.52
C TRP A 229 5.80 -7.92 -10.36
N SER A 230 6.25 -6.67 -10.55
CA SER A 230 7.13 -5.99 -9.60
C SER A 230 6.45 -5.57 -8.29
N ARG A 231 5.10 -5.51 -8.26
CA ARG A 231 4.31 -5.08 -7.09
C ARG A 231 3.74 -6.24 -6.29
N PHE A 232 4.20 -7.45 -6.53
CA PHE A 232 3.74 -8.67 -5.85
C PHE A 232 3.86 -8.55 -4.30
N ASN A 233 4.92 -7.93 -3.78
CA ASN A 233 5.17 -7.76 -2.33
C ASN A 233 4.12 -6.91 -1.60
N GLY A 234 3.41 -6.04 -2.30
CA GLY A 234 2.34 -5.22 -1.76
C GLY A 234 1.02 -5.97 -1.57
N THR A 235 0.91 -7.21 -2.05
CA THR A 235 -0.30 -8.03 -2.06
C THR A 235 -0.27 -9.12 -0.99
N PHE A 236 -1.38 -9.87 -0.85
CA PHE A 236 -1.45 -11.04 0.02
C PHE A 236 -1.14 -12.37 -0.70
N GLY A 237 -0.56 -12.31 -1.90
CA GLY A 237 -0.12 -13.48 -2.67
C GLY A 237 -1.12 -13.93 -3.74
N GLU A 238 -1.04 -15.21 -4.11
CA GLU A 238 -1.75 -15.75 -5.27
C GLU A 238 -3.04 -16.52 -4.96
N ASP A 239 -3.35 -16.79 -3.68
CA ASP A 239 -4.53 -17.58 -3.32
C ASP A 239 -5.75 -16.72 -3.06
N PRO A 240 -6.87 -16.91 -3.79
CA PRO A 240 -8.07 -16.09 -3.66
C PRO A 240 -8.72 -16.14 -2.27
N ALA A 241 -8.64 -17.26 -1.55
CA ALA A 241 -9.26 -17.40 -0.23
C ALA A 241 -8.43 -16.72 0.85
N LEU A 242 -7.10 -16.88 0.79
CA LEU A 242 -6.17 -16.19 1.70
C LEU A 242 -6.27 -14.67 1.51
N ASP A 243 -6.19 -14.19 0.26
CA ASP A 243 -6.30 -12.77 -0.08
C ASP A 243 -7.61 -12.17 0.42
N THR A 244 -8.74 -12.87 0.22
CA THR A 244 -10.07 -12.46 0.71
C THR A 244 -10.11 -12.27 2.23
N ASP A 245 -9.59 -13.23 2.99
CA ASP A 245 -9.61 -13.17 4.46
C ASP A 245 -8.66 -12.09 5.00
N MET A 246 -7.47 -11.94 4.38
CA MET A 246 -6.49 -10.92 4.76
C MET A 246 -7.00 -9.51 4.42
N ALA A 247 -7.62 -9.33 3.25
CA ALA A 247 -8.23 -8.06 2.83
C ALA A 247 -9.31 -7.60 3.83
N ARG A 248 -10.22 -8.52 4.21
CA ARG A 248 -11.25 -8.23 5.21
C ARG A 248 -10.65 -7.81 6.54
N ALA A 249 -9.69 -8.57 7.05
CA ALA A 249 -9.04 -8.33 8.33
C ALA A 249 -8.30 -6.98 8.36
N TYR A 250 -7.60 -6.66 7.29
CA TYR A 250 -6.88 -5.39 7.14
C TYR A 250 -7.84 -4.19 7.19
N VAL A 251 -8.89 -4.22 6.37
CA VAL A 251 -9.86 -3.11 6.28
C VAL A 251 -10.63 -2.97 7.59
N ASP A 252 -11.05 -4.07 8.22
CA ASP A 252 -11.68 -4.05 9.54
C ASP A 252 -10.78 -3.41 10.60
N GLY A 253 -9.49 -3.74 10.60
CA GLY A 253 -8.52 -3.16 11.53
C GLY A 253 -8.38 -1.65 11.36
N PHE A 254 -8.29 -1.17 10.12
CA PHE A 254 -8.16 0.27 9.84
C PHE A 254 -9.43 1.06 10.11
N GLN A 255 -10.61 0.53 9.77
CA GLN A 255 -11.86 1.30 9.79
C GLN A 255 -12.61 1.24 11.10
N THR A 256 -12.46 0.18 11.90
CA THR A 256 -13.30 -0.04 13.06
C THR A 256 -12.84 0.75 14.28
N THR A 257 -13.68 1.65 14.76
CA THR A 257 -13.53 2.29 16.07
C THR A 257 -14.18 1.41 17.14
N PRO A 258 -13.44 0.89 18.14
CA PRO A 258 -13.97 0.05 19.19
C PRO A 258 -15.11 0.72 19.96
N GLY A 259 -16.24 0.02 20.10
CA GLY A 259 -17.42 0.50 20.83
C GLY A 259 -18.34 1.44 20.05
N ALA A 260 -18.02 1.80 18.82
CA ALA A 260 -18.94 2.51 17.94
C ALA A 260 -20.04 1.58 17.42
N THR A 261 -21.29 2.05 17.35
CA THR A 261 -22.46 1.23 17.00
C THR A 261 -22.41 0.73 15.56
N ASP A 262 -21.93 1.56 14.65
CA ASP A 262 -21.78 1.29 13.21
C ASP A 262 -20.32 1.08 12.79
N GLY A 263 -19.42 0.89 13.77
CA GLY A 263 -17.99 0.72 13.56
C GLY A 263 -17.24 2.03 13.26
N TRP A 264 -17.89 3.10 12.84
CA TRP A 264 -17.26 4.35 12.49
C TRP A 264 -17.07 5.29 13.68
N GLY A 265 -15.94 6.00 13.73
CA GLY A 265 -15.67 6.96 14.78
C GLY A 265 -14.32 7.64 14.65
N PHE A 266 -13.93 8.35 15.70
CA PHE A 266 -12.71 9.17 15.71
C PHE A 266 -11.40 8.37 15.50
N GLN A 267 -11.37 7.08 15.84
CA GLN A 267 -10.19 6.23 15.61
C GLN A 267 -10.18 5.61 14.21
N SER A 268 -11.27 5.70 13.45
CA SER A 268 -11.36 5.15 12.11
C SER A 268 -10.41 5.84 11.13
N VAL A 269 -9.79 5.05 10.27
CA VAL A 269 -9.06 5.48 9.09
C VAL A 269 -9.75 4.87 7.87
N ASN A 270 -10.16 5.70 6.92
CA ASN A 270 -10.76 5.21 5.67
C ASN A 270 -9.77 4.32 4.93
N ALA A 271 -10.14 3.12 4.56
CA ALA A 271 -9.35 2.26 3.70
C ALA A 271 -9.75 2.46 2.23
N MET A 272 -8.76 2.69 1.37
CA MET A 272 -8.92 2.74 -0.08
C MET A 272 -8.29 1.49 -0.68
N VAL A 273 -9.12 0.47 -0.89
CA VAL A 273 -8.66 -0.82 -1.44
C VAL A 273 -8.30 -0.69 -2.91
N LYS A 274 -7.23 -1.35 -3.31
CA LYS A 274 -6.63 -1.24 -4.64
C LYS A 274 -6.07 -2.58 -5.11
N HIS A 275 -6.03 -2.84 -6.43
CA HIS A 275 -6.48 -1.96 -7.51
C HIS A 275 -7.60 -2.66 -8.30
N TRP A 276 -8.76 -2.11 -8.32
CA TRP A 276 -9.92 -2.68 -9.04
C TRP A 276 -9.72 -2.69 -10.56
N PRO A 277 -10.10 -3.75 -11.33
CA PRO A 277 -10.59 -5.04 -10.84
C PRO A 277 -9.46 -6.00 -10.44
N SER A 278 -8.23 -5.78 -10.83
CA SER A 278 -6.95 -6.37 -10.38
C SER A 278 -5.78 -5.88 -11.23
N GLY A 279 -4.61 -5.71 -10.60
CA GLY A 279 -3.31 -5.50 -11.27
C GLY A 279 -2.50 -6.79 -11.40
N GLY A 280 -2.90 -7.90 -10.75
CA GLY A 280 -2.12 -9.13 -10.69
C GLY A 280 -1.79 -9.81 -12.02
N PRO A 281 -2.70 -9.85 -13.04
CA PRO A 281 -2.48 -10.59 -14.27
C PRO A 281 -1.87 -9.73 -15.40
N GLU A 282 -0.88 -8.90 -15.11
CA GLU A 282 -0.20 -8.09 -16.13
C GLU A 282 0.57 -8.96 -17.13
N GLU A 283 0.40 -8.71 -18.43
CA GLU A 283 1.01 -9.51 -19.49
C GLU A 283 2.53 -9.57 -19.36
N GLY A 284 3.05 -10.76 -19.02
CA GLY A 284 4.47 -11.01 -18.82
C GLY A 284 5.08 -10.22 -17.65
N GLY A 285 4.26 -9.81 -16.68
CA GLY A 285 4.69 -9.13 -15.47
C GLY A 285 5.11 -7.67 -15.62
N ARG A 286 4.78 -7.03 -16.73
CA ARG A 286 5.16 -5.64 -17.01
C ARG A 286 4.17 -4.69 -16.39
N ASP A 287 4.70 -3.75 -15.61
CA ASP A 287 3.90 -2.86 -14.76
C ASP A 287 3.19 -1.75 -15.54
N ALA A 288 1.92 -1.53 -15.28
CA ALA A 288 1.04 -0.58 -15.95
C ALA A 288 1.30 0.91 -15.65
N HIS A 289 2.30 1.24 -14.82
CA HIS A 289 2.78 2.61 -14.73
C HIS A 289 3.42 3.10 -16.05
N PHE A 290 3.73 2.16 -16.95
CA PHE A 290 4.31 2.45 -18.26
C PHE A 290 3.43 1.94 -19.39
N ASN A 291 3.48 2.60 -20.55
CA ASN A 291 2.71 2.20 -21.72
C ASN A 291 3.05 0.77 -22.19
N TYR A 292 4.30 0.32 -22.05
CA TYR A 292 4.71 -1.03 -22.42
C TYR A 292 4.11 -2.13 -21.52
N GLY A 293 3.51 -1.79 -20.37
CA GLY A 293 2.89 -2.71 -19.42
C GLY A 293 1.39 -2.52 -19.23
N LYS A 294 0.71 -1.78 -20.10
CA LYS A 294 -0.67 -1.31 -19.91
C LYS A 294 -1.77 -2.38 -19.91
N TYR A 295 -1.47 -3.66 -20.16
CA TYR A 295 -2.50 -4.69 -20.28
C TYR A 295 -2.48 -5.70 -19.13
N ALA A 296 -3.64 -5.89 -18.53
CA ALA A 296 -3.97 -7.09 -17.76
C ALA A 296 -4.70 -8.08 -18.70
N VAL A 297 -4.31 -9.36 -18.65
CA VAL A 297 -4.79 -10.40 -19.56
C VAL A 297 -5.31 -11.61 -18.78
N TYR A 298 -6.32 -12.28 -19.32
CA TYR A 298 -7.04 -13.35 -18.63
C TYR A 298 -7.14 -14.62 -19.49
N PRO A 299 -5.99 -15.22 -19.92
CA PRO A 299 -5.97 -16.37 -20.82
C PRO A 299 -6.57 -17.63 -20.21
N GLY A 300 -6.55 -17.77 -18.87
CA GLY A 300 -7.15 -18.89 -18.14
C GLY A 300 -8.64 -18.73 -17.85
N GLY A 301 -9.20 -17.53 -18.03
CA GLY A 301 -10.61 -17.25 -17.75
C GLY A 301 -10.94 -17.09 -16.26
N HIS A 302 -9.95 -16.75 -15.42
CA HIS A 302 -10.09 -16.61 -13.97
C HIS A 302 -10.40 -15.17 -13.51
N PHE A 303 -10.94 -14.31 -14.36
CA PHE A 303 -11.27 -12.92 -14.02
C PHE A 303 -12.07 -12.78 -12.72
N GLU A 304 -13.07 -13.65 -12.49
CA GLU A 304 -13.91 -13.59 -11.28
C GLU A 304 -13.11 -13.92 -10.00
N ASP A 305 -12.05 -14.71 -10.07
CA ASP A 305 -11.20 -14.99 -8.90
C ASP A 305 -10.47 -13.74 -8.43
N HIS A 306 -10.06 -12.87 -9.34
CA HIS A 306 -9.43 -11.58 -9.05
C HIS A 306 -10.36 -10.58 -8.36
N LEU A 307 -11.66 -10.75 -8.45
CA LEU A 307 -12.65 -9.88 -7.81
C LEU A 307 -12.94 -10.27 -6.35
N LYS A 308 -12.61 -11.50 -5.93
CA LYS A 308 -13.05 -12.06 -4.63
C LYS A 308 -12.57 -11.27 -3.43
N ALA A 309 -11.31 -10.83 -3.41
CA ALA A 309 -10.78 -10.03 -2.30
C ALA A 309 -11.56 -8.72 -2.11
N PHE A 310 -12.06 -8.13 -3.19
CA PHE A 310 -12.96 -6.97 -3.13
C PHE A 310 -14.36 -7.39 -2.69
N THR A 311 -15.02 -8.27 -3.46
CA THR A 311 -16.47 -8.53 -3.37
C THR A 311 -16.85 -9.39 -2.17
N GLU A 312 -15.97 -10.27 -1.72
CA GLU A 312 -16.17 -11.19 -0.59
C GLU A 312 -15.34 -10.81 0.65
N GLY A 313 -14.26 -10.05 0.47
CA GLY A 313 -13.39 -9.51 1.52
C GLY A 313 -13.76 -8.10 1.90
N ALA A 314 -13.22 -7.11 1.17
CA ALA A 314 -13.29 -5.69 1.50
C ALA A 314 -14.71 -5.08 1.46
N PHE A 315 -15.66 -5.70 0.75
CA PHE A 315 -17.06 -5.24 0.70
C PHE A 315 -17.97 -5.99 1.69
N LYS A 316 -17.41 -6.88 2.53
CA LYS A 316 -18.16 -7.65 3.53
C LYS A 316 -17.38 -7.69 4.84
N LEU A 317 -17.38 -6.57 5.56
CA LEU A 317 -16.62 -6.38 6.78
C LEU A 317 -17.41 -6.83 8.02
N ASP A 318 -16.70 -7.34 9.03
CA ASP A 318 -17.27 -7.84 10.28
C ASP A 318 -17.33 -6.78 11.38
N GLY A 319 -16.52 -5.71 11.29
CA GLY A 319 -16.35 -4.68 12.33
C GLY A 319 -17.45 -3.61 12.39
N GLY A 320 -18.52 -3.73 11.56
CA GLY A 320 -19.68 -2.83 11.57
C GLY A 320 -19.65 -1.77 10.47
N THR A 321 -18.49 -1.39 9.93
CA THR A 321 -18.39 -0.37 8.85
C THR A 321 -18.91 -0.88 7.49
N GLY A 322 -19.10 -2.18 7.36
CA GLY A 322 -19.79 -2.86 6.27
C GLY A 322 -18.94 -3.07 5.02
N LYS A 323 -18.25 -2.05 4.55
CA LYS A 323 -17.40 -2.11 3.34
C LYS A 323 -16.26 -1.08 3.39
N ALA A 324 -15.23 -1.28 2.57
CA ALA A 324 -14.15 -0.33 2.38
C ALA A 324 -14.69 1.06 1.97
N ALA A 325 -14.11 2.12 2.53
CA ALA A 325 -14.55 3.50 2.34
C ALA A 325 -14.31 4.02 0.91
N ALA A 326 -13.27 3.50 0.26
CA ALA A 326 -12.90 3.87 -1.09
C ALA A 326 -12.30 2.68 -1.88
N VAL A 327 -12.40 2.77 -3.21
CA VAL A 327 -11.80 1.85 -4.19
C VAL A 327 -10.97 2.64 -5.18
N MET A 328 -9.79 2.14 -5.52
CA MET A 328 -8.93 2.70 -6.57
C MET A 328 -8.87 1.72 -7.74
N PRO A 329 -9.41 2.08 -8.92
CA PRO A 329 -9.21 1.31 -10.14
C PRO A 329 -7.76 1.41 -10.61
N TYR A 330 -7.20 0.29 -11.10
CA TYR A 330 -5.83 0.25 -11.59
C TYR A 330 -5.68 0.92 -12.96
N TYR A 331 -4.43 1.20 -13.33
CA TYR A 331 -4.10 1.79 -14.63
C TYR A 331 -4.46 0.90 -15.80
N THR A 332 -4.36 -0.43 -15.63
CA THR A 332 -4.45 -1.41 -16.71
C THR A 332 -5.69 -1.28 -17.57
N ILE A 333 -5.53 -1.66 -18.83
CA ILE A 333 -6.62 -2.12 -19.68
C ILE A 333 -6.88 -3.57 -19.35
N SER A 334 -8.04 -3.91 -18.80
CA SER A 334 -8.49 -5.30 -18.62
C SER A 334 -8.89 -5.85 -19.99
N TYR A 335 -7.92 -6.40 -20.71
CA TYR A 335 -8.00 -6.70 -22.14
C TYR A 335 -9.06 -7.76 -22.44
N GLY A 336 -10.01 -7.43 -23.31
CA GLY A 336 -11.06 -8.35 -23.72
C GLY A 336 -12.15 -8.65 -22.69
N ILE A 337 -12.18 -7.92 -21.56
CA ILE A 337 -13.17 -8.11 -20.49
C ILE A 337 -14.46 -7.31 -20.74
N ASP A 338 -14.36 -6.11 -21.31
CA ASP A 338 -15.54 -5.32 -21.66
C ASP A 338 -16.31 -5.99 -22.81
N PRO A 339 -17.61 -6.37 -22.60
CA PRO A 339 -18.42 -7.01 -23.64
C PRO A 339 -18.62 -6.16 -24.89
N SER A 340 -18.48 -4.82 -24.79
CA SER A 340 -18.55 -3.92 -25.94
C SER A 340 -17.30 -4.00 -26.83
N GLY A 341 -16.23 -4.62 -26.32
CA GLY A 341 -14.91 -4.70 -26.97
C GLY A 341 -14.09 -3.41 -26.83
N ASP A 342 -14.50 -2.48 -25.97
CA ASP A 342 -13.73 -1.25 -25.72
C ASP A 342 -12.54 -1.52 -24.79
N ASN A 343 -11.32 -1.39 -25.33
CA ASN A 343 -10.07 -1.60 -24.59
C ASN A 343 -9.51 -0.24 -24.12
N VAL A 344 -10.01 0.24 -23.00
CA VAL A 344 -9.53 1.46 -22.32
C VAL A 344 -9.09 1.15 -20.90
N GLY A 345 -8.23 1.99 -20.33
CA GLY A 345 -7.82 1.87 -18.92
C GLY A 345 -9.03 1.79 -18.00
N ASN A 346 -8.92 0.96 -16.94
CA ASN A 346 -10.06 0.66 -16.06
C ASN A 346 -10.79 1.91 -15.55
N ASN A 347 -10.07 3.00 -15.32
CA ASN A 347 -10.63 4.28 -14.88
C ASN A 347 -11.55 4.96 -15.91
N PHE A 348 -11.45 4.60 -17.17
CA PHE A 348 -12.26 5.15 -18.27
C PHE A 348 -13.38 4.20 -18.70
N SER A 349 -13.38 2.95 -18.25
CA SER A 349 -14.35 1.94 -18.66
C SER A 349 -15.65 2.07 -17.86
N GLN A 350 -16.74 2.38 -18.52
CA GLN A 350 -18.08 2.36 -17.93
C GLN A 350 -18.41 0.94 -17.43
N TYR A 351 -18.06 -0.09 -18.20
CA TYR A 351 -18.29 -1.48 -17.80
C TYR A 351 -17.60 -1.83 -16.46
N ILE A 352 -16.31 -1.51 -16.32
CA ILE A 352 -15.54 -1.83 -15.12
C ILE A 352 -16.04 -1.05 -13.89
N ILE A 353 -16.40 0.23 -14.05
CA ILE A 353 -16.77 1.11 -12.93
C ILE A 353 -18.26 1.07 -12.66
N THR A 354 -19.09 1.35 -13.67
CA THR A 354 -20.54 1.44 -13.46
C THR A 354 -21.19 0.07 -13.46
N ASP A 355 -21.10 -0.68 -14.56
CA ASP A 355 -21.88 -1.91 -14.72
C ASP A 355 -21.41 -2.99 -13.74
N LEU A 356 -20.09 -3.14 -13.56
CA LEU A 356 -19.52 -4.17 -12.70
C LEU A 356 -19.47 -3.72 -11.23
N LEU A 357 -18.71 -2.66 -10.91
CA LEU A 357 -18.47 -2.25 -9.53
C LEU A 357 -19.73 -1.67 -8.87
N ARG A 358 -20.38 -0.69 -9.53
CA ARG A 358 -21.54 0.00 -8.97
C ARG A 358 -22.82 -0.85 -9.00
N GLU A 359 -23.16 -1.42 -10.16
CA GLU A 359 -24.46 -2.08 -10.38
C GLU A 359 -24.41 -3.56 -9.97
N LYS A 360 -23.49 -4.35 -10.54
CA LYS A 360 -23.42 -5.80 -10.24
C LYS A 360 -23.06 -6.07 -8.78
N TYR A 361 -22.04 -5.38 -8.23
CA TYR A 361 -21.57 -5.59 -6.86
C TYR A 361 -22.09 -4.56 -5.83
N GLY A 362 -22.87 -3.57 -6.26
CA GLY A 362 -23.55 -2.62 -5.36
C GLY A 362 -22.60 -1.74 -4.54
N TYR A 363 -21.42 -1.43 -5.06
CA TYR A 363 -20.47 -0.58 -4.36
C TYR A 363 -20.86 0.90 -4.43
N ASP A 364 -21.16 1.51 -3.31
CA ASP A 364 -21.65 2.91 -3.21
C ASP A 364 -20.64 3.88 -2.56
N GLY A 365 -19.44 3.39 -2.17
CA GLY A 365 -18.36 4.22 -1.63
C GLY A 365 -17.64 5.06 -2.70
N VAL A 366 -16.59 5.78 -2.27
CA VAL A 366 -15.76 6.59 -3.16
C VAL A 366 -15.01 5.71 -4.17
N VAL A 367 -15.01 6.12 -5.44
CA VAL A 367 -14.07 5.61 -6.44
C VAL A 367 -13.10 6.72 -6.80
N CYS A 368 -11.81 6.51 -6.52
CA CYS A 368 -10.73 7.45 -6.78
C CYS A 368 -9.81 6.87 -7.85
N THR A 369 -9.48 7.62 -8.91
CA THR A 369 -8.49 7.14 -9.89
C THR A 369 -7.16 6.85 -9.23
N ASP A 370 -6.38 5.98 -9.84
CA ASP A 370 -4.96 5.93 -9.59
C ASP A 370 -4.26 7.23 -10.08
N TRP A 371 -2.96 7.43 -9.78
CA TRP A 371 -2.27 8.71 -9.91
C TRP A 371 -1.88 9.05 -11.35
N GLY A 372 -2.30 10.24 -11.79
CA GLY A 372 -1.92 10.79 -13.09
C GLY A 372 -2.61 10.11 -14.29
N VAL A 373 -3.74 9.44 -14.08
CA VAL A 373 -4.50 8.74 -15.14
C VAL A 373 -4.91 9.67 -16.29
N THR A 374 -5.29 10.91 -15.96
CA THR A 374 -5.75 11.87 -16.97
C THR A 374 -4.64 12.69 -17.63
N ASN A 375 -3.40 12.57 -17.16
CA ASN A 375 -2.25 13.30 -17.68
C ASN A 375 -1.76 12.75 -19.01
N ASP A 376 -1.05 13.56 -19.80
CA ASP A 376 -0.45 13.15 -21.06
C ASP A 376 0.67 12.14 -20.85
N ASN A 377 0.65 11.05 -21.61
CA ASN A 377 1.79 10.13 -21.76
C ASN A 377 2.63 10.58 -22.96
N ARG A 378 3.95 10.72 -22.80
CA ARG A 378 4.85 11.27 -23.81
C ARG A 378 5.63 10.23 -24.59
N ALA A 379 5.90 9.07 -23.97
CA ALA A 379 6.67 8.00 -24.59
C ALA A 379 6.32 6.64 -23.94
N ILE A 380 6.63 5.55 -24.62
CA ILE A 380 6.36 4.18 -24.13
C ILE A 380 7.01 3.92 -22.75
N GLU A 381 8.23 4.44 -22.57
CA GLU A 381 9.01 4.31 -21.35
C GLU A 381 8.80 5.45 -20.34
N SER A 382 7.91 6.41 -20.64
CA SER A 382 7.64 7.54 -19.74
C SER A 382 6.78 7.09 -18.56
N PHE A 383 7.17 7.54 -17.37
CA PHE A 383 6.37 7.41 -16.14
C PHE A 383 5.26 8.47 -16.03
N ASP A 384 5.24 9.49 -16.92
CA ASP A 384 4.21 10.52 -16.96
C ASP A 384 2.81 9.90 -17.15
N GLY A 385 1.80 10.59 -17.42
CA GLY A 385 0.40 10.15 -17.52
C GLY A 385 0.14 8.69 -17.94
N LYS A 386 -0.98 8.14 -17.49
CA LYS A 386 -1.39 6.74 -17.70
C LYS A 386 -2.77 6.68 -18.39
N CYS A 387 -2.91 7.42 -19.48
CA CYS A 387 -4.16 7.58 -20.23
C CYS A 387 -4.39 6.46 -21.26
N TRP A 388 -4.27 5.21 -20.80
CA TRP A 388 -4.26 4.05 -21.68
C TRP A 388 -5.58 3.88 -22.47
N GLY A 389 -5.47 3.77 -23.77
CA GLY A 389 -6.59 3.63 -24.69
C GLY A 389 -7.34 4.94 -25.02
N VAL A 390 -6.97 6.05 -24.38
CA VAL A 390 -7.56 7.40 -24.62
C VAL A 390 -6.49 8.46 -24.82
N GLU A 391 -5.31 8.07 -25.30
CA GLU A 391 -4.15 8.93 -25.49
C GLU A 391 -4.45 10.12 -26.45
N GLY A 392 -5.36 9.93 -27.39
CA GLY A 392 -5.78 10.97 -28.35
C GLY A 392 -6.70 12.06 -27.81
N LEU A 393 -7.25 11.89 -26.59
CA LEU A 393 -8.11 12.88 -25.96
C LEU A 393 -7.28 13.94 -25.21
N SER A 394 -7.83 15.14 -25.08
CA SER A 394 -7.26 16.16 -24.18
C SER A 394 -7.44 15.80 -22.71
N VAL A 395 -6.64 16.43 -21.81
CA VAL A 395 -6.76 16.24 -20.36
C VAL A 395 -8.20 16.47 -19.87
N ALA A 396 -8.89 17.50 -20.37
CA ALA A 396 -10.26 17.80 -19.97
C ALA A 396 -11.27 16.74 -20.47
N GLU A 397 -11.10 16.22 -21.68
CA GLU A 397 -11.92 15.13 -22.21
C GLU A 397 -11.70 13.83 -21.44
N ARG A 398 -10.46 13.54 -21.02
CA ARG A 398 -10.17 12.38 -20.15
C ARG A 398 -10.84 12.52 -18.79
N HIS A 399 -10.86 13.72 -18.18
CA HIS A 399 -11.61 13.97 -16.95
C HIS A 399 -13.11 13.73 -17.16
N TYR A 400 -13.65 14.16 -18.31
CA TYR A 400 -15.03 13.93 -18.66
C TYR A 400 -15.36 12.43 -18.80
N GLU A 401 -14.52 11.64 -19.51
CA GLU A 401 -14.71 10.19 -19.62
C GLU A 401 -14.65 9.48 -18.27
N VAL A 402 -13.72 9.85 -17.39
CA VAL A 402 -13.61 9.32 -16.03
C VAL A 402 -14.88 9.62 -15.20
N ILE A 403 -15.42 10.86 -15.28
CA ILE A 403 -16.67 11.22 -14.60
C ILE A 403 -17.84 10.41 -15.16
N LYS A 404 -17.89 10.24 -16.47
CA LYS A 404 -18.91 9.46 -17.16
C LYS A 404 -18.88 7.98 -16.78
N ALA A 405 -17.68 7.42 -16.62
CA ALA A 405 -17.50 6.05 -16.16
C ALA A 405 -17.99 5.81 -14.71
N GLY A 406 -18.19 6.86 -13.91
CA GLY A 406 -18.73 6.73 -12.55
C GLY A 406 -17.72 6.95 -11.42
N VAL A 407 -16.52 7.45 -11.73
CA VAL A 407 -15.45 7.77 -10.76
C VAL A 407 -15.73 9.11 -10.06
N ASP A 408 -15.39 9.23 -8.78
CA ASP A 408 -15.70 10.39 -7.94
C ASP A 408 -14.50 11.32 -7.71
N GLN A 409 -13.26 10.82 -7.82
CA GLN A 409 -12.07 11.57 -7.41
C GLN A 409 -10.88 11.28 -8.31
N PHE A 410 -9.98 12.26 -8.46
CA PHE A 410 -8.83 12.24 -9.36
C PHE A 410 -7.50 12.24 -8.59
N GLY A 411 -6.83 11.09 -8.55
CA GLY A 411 -5.51 10.94 -7.92
C GLY A 411 -4.40 11.71 -8.64
N GLY A 412 -3.58 12.41 -7.87
CA GLY A 412 -2.43 13.15 -8.40
C GLY A 412 -2.77 14.45 -9.14
N ASN A 413 -3.94 15.03 -8.89
CA ASN A 413 -4.44 16.24 -9.55
C ASN A 413 -4.62 17.36 -8.52
N ASN A 414 -3.95 18.51 -8.75
CA ASN A 414 -4.01 19.69 -7.88
C ASN A 414 -4.79 20.86 -8.48
N ASP A 415 -5.27 20.74 -9.72
CA ASP A 415 -5.90 21.81 -10.50
C ASP A 415 -7.36 21.44 -10.85
N LYS A 416 -8.31 22.27 -10.43
CA LYS A 416 -9.75 22.04 -10.69
C LYS A 416 -10.21 22.39 -12.11
N GLU A 417 -9.42 23.15 -12.88
CA GLU A 417 -9.85 23.64 -14.19
C GLU A 417 -10.23 22.51 -15.18
N PRO A 418 -9.47 21.38 -15.28
CA PRO A 418 -9.91 20.26 -16.14
C PRO A 418 -11.24 19.65 -15.69
N VAL A 419 -11.51 19.58 -14.38
CA VAL A 419 -12.78 19.07 -13.82
C VAL A 419 -13.93 20.00 -14.17
N LEU A 420 -13.73 21.32 -14.07
CA LEU A 420 -14.73 22.32 -14.45
C LEU A 420 -15.03 22.30 -15.96
N LYS A 421 -14.03 22.05 -16.80
CA LYS A 421 -14.23 21.84 -18.24
C LYS A 421 -15.03 20.57 -18.51
N ALA A 422 -14.75 19.49 -17.80
CA ALA A 422 -15.48 18.24 -17.87
C ALA A 422 -16.95 18.42 -17.42
N TYR A 423 -17.22 19.22 -16.36
CA TYR A 423 -18.59 19.59 -15.97
C TYR A 423 -19.36 20.23 -17.12
N LYS A 424 -18.75 21.19 -17.82
CA LYS A 424 -19.39 21.86 -18.97
C LYS A 424 -19.69 20.90 -20.13
N MET A 425 -18.82 19.90 -20.34
CA MET A 425 -19.07 18.83 -21.32
C MET A 425 -20.25 17.95 -20.86
N TYR A 426 -20.32 17.64 -19.57
CA TYR A 426 -21.44 16.86 -19.02
C TYR A 426 -22.78 17.62 -19.13
N VAL A 427 -22.77 18.94 -18.86
CA VAL A 427 -23.94 19.82 -19.06
C VAL A 427 -24.39 19.81 -20.53
N ARG A 428 -23.43 19.91 -21.46
CA ARG A 428 -23.74 19.87 -22.92
C ARG A 428 -24.47 18.58 -23.31
N ASP A 429 -24.03 17.44 -22.79
CA ASP A 429 -24.50 16.14 -23.25
C ASP A 429 -25.71 15.62 -22.45
N PHE A 430 -25.86 15.99 -21.17
CA PHE A 430 -26.91 15.47 -20.27
C PHE A 430 -27.80 16.56 -19.65
N GLY A 431 -27.47 17.82 -19.80
CA GLY A 431 -28.17 18.94 -19.17
C GLY A 431 -27.68 19.32 -17.79
N GLU A 432 -28.02 20.55 -17.36
CA GLU A 432 -27.51 21.14 -16.11
C GLU A 432 -27.95 20.35 -14.87
N GLU A 433 -29.20 19.90 -14.80
CA GLU A 433 -29.73 19.15 -13.65
C GLU A 433 -29.00 17.82 -13.46
N ALA A 434 -28.77 17.08 -14.55
CA ALA A 434 -28.04 15.81 -14.50
C ALA A 434 -26.57 16.00 -14.14
N ALA A 435 -25.91 17.05 -14.67
CA ALA A 435 -24.55 17.40 -14.34
C ALA A 435 -24.41 17.76 -12.85
N ARG A 436 -25.29 18.59 -12.34
CA ARG A 436 -25.33 18.99 -10.93
C ARG A 436 -25.54 17.76 -10.03
N ALA A 437 -26.50 16.91 -10.31
CA ALA A 437 -26.79 15.70 -9.55
C ALA A 437 -25.60 14.73 -9.55
N ARG A 438 -24.90 14.59 -10.69
CA ARG A 438 -23.69 13.74 -10.78
C ARG A 438 -22.57 14.25 -9.87
N PHE A 439 -22.32 15.55 -9.85
CA PHE A 439 -21.31 16.18 -9.01
C PHE A 439 -21.68 16.12 -7.53
N GLU A 440 -22.93 16.40 -7.17
CA GLU A 440 -23.42 16.26 -5.79
C GLU A 440 -23.29 14.83 -5.28
N ALA A 441 -23.56 13.82 -6.11
CA ALA A 441 -23.38 12.43 -5.71
C ALA A 441 -21.91 12.10 -5.36
N SER A 442 -20.94 12.64 -6.10
CA SER A 442 -19.52 12.54 -5.74
C SER A 442 -19.20 13.29 -4.45
N ALA A 443 -19.70 14.53 -4.29
CA ALA A 443 -19.49 15.32 -3.08
C ALA A 443 -20.01 14.60 -1.83
N VAL A 444 -21.21 14.00 -1.90
CA VAL A 444 -21.79 13.23 -0.78
C VAL A 444 -20.87 12.09 -0.35
N ARG A 445 -20.35 11.28 -1.29
CA ARG A 445 -19.45 10.17 -0.99
C ARG A 445 -18.14 10.64 -0.34
N LEU A 446 -17.55 11.70 -0.88
CA LEU A 446 -16.28 12.26 -0.38
C LEU A 446 -16.44 12.86 1.02
N LEU A 447 -17.50 13.64 1.25
CA LEU A 447 -17.81 14.24 2.54
C LEU A 447 -18.15 13.19 3.59
N LEU A 448 -18.87 12.13 3.20
CA LEU A 448 -19.26 11.05 4.11
C LEU A 448 -18.03 10.40 4.80
N ASN A 449 -16.93 10.22 4.09
CA ASN A 449 -15.68 9.70 4.66
C ASN A 449 -15.10 10.64 5.74
N SER A 450 -15.21 11.96 5.56
CA SER A 450 -14.76 12.94 6.55
C SER A 450 -15.68 13.01 7.77
N PHE A 451 -16.99 12.87 7.58
CA PHE A 451 -17.95 12.82 8.70
C PHE A 451 -17.79 11.54 9.54
N ARG A 452 -17.67 10.38 8.89
CA ARG A 452 -17.52 9.08 9.56
C ARG A 452 -16.26 8.98 10.43
N THR A 453 -15.19 9.66 10.03
CA THR A 453 -13.92 9.70 10.78
C THR A 453 -13.83 10.83 11.80
N GLY A 454 -14.92 11.61 11.99
CA GLY A 454 -14.99 12.68 12.99
C GLY A 454 -14.12 13.91 12.69
N LEU A 455 -13.67 14.09 11.44
CA LEU A 455 -12.84 15.24 11.06
C LEU A 455 -13.58 16.57 11.18
N PHE A 456 -14.89 16.60 10.96
CA PHE A 456 -15.70 17.81 11.17
C PHE A 456 -15.79 18.20 12.63
N GLU A 457 -15.77 17.25 13.55
CA GLU A 457 -15.78 17.49 14.99
C GLU A 457 -14.40 17.93 15.47
N ASN A 458 -13.39 17.07 15.26
CA ASN A 458 -12.01 17.37 15.71
C ASN A 458 -10.95 16.85 14.74
N PRO A 459 -10.44 17.69 13.83
CA PRO A 459 -9.35 17.32 12.93
C PRO A 459 -7.96 17.58 13.53
N TYR A 460 -7.84 18.13 14.73
CA TYR A 460 -6.60 18.56 15.34
C TYR A 460 -5.95 17.46 16.18
N VAL A 461 -4.63 17.47 16.24
CA VAL A 461 -3.79 16.49 16.96
C VAL A 461 -2.84 17.22 17.91
N GLU A 462 -2.75 16.77 19.15
CA GLU A 462 -1.74 17.30 20.10
C GLU A 462 -0.35 16.73 19.76
N PRO A 463 0.68 17.56 19.48
CA PRO A 463 2.00 17.07 19.07
C PRO A 463 2.66 16.13 20.07
N ALA A 464 2.52 16.41 21.38
CA ALA A 464 3.05 15.53 22.43
C ALA A 464 2.33 14.18 22.51
N ALA A 465 1.03 14.14 22.24
CA ALA A 465 0.26 12.90 22.18
C ALA A 465 0.64 12.08 20.95
N SER A 466 0.83 12.74 19.80
CA SER A 466 1.35 12.11 18.58
C SER A 466 2.68 11.37 18.84
N ALA A 467 3.65 12.07 19.42
CA ALA A 467 4.95 11.51 19.76
C ALA A 467 4.89 10.33 20.76
N ALA A 468 3.88 10.31 21.63
CA ALA A 468 3.70 9.24 22.60
C ALA A 468 3.02 7.99 22.01
N VAL A 469 2.27 8.13 20.92
CA VAL A 469 1.53 7.04 20.27
C VAL A 469 2.37 6.37 19.18
N VAL A 470 2.97 7.17 18.27
CA VAL A 470 3.69 6.66 17.11
C VAL A 470 4.94 5.90 17.56
N GLY A 471 5.00 4.62 17.20
CA GLY A 471 6.12 3.75 17.55
C GLY A 471 6.24 3.43 19.05
N LYS A 472 5.13 3.50 19.80
CA LYS A 472 5.18 3.11 21.21
C LYS A 472 5.64 1.65 21.39
N PRO A 473 6.27 1.29 22.50
CA PRO A 473 6.91 -0.02 22.69
C PRO A 473 6.02 -1.21 22.38
N GLU A 474 4.74 -1.15 22.74
CA GLU A 474 3.78 -2.23 22.49
C GLU A 474 3.52 -2.43 20.99
N PHE A 475 3.51 -1.36 20.21
CA PHE A 475 3.31 -1.40 18.75
C PHE A 475 4.55 -1.93 18.05
N MET A 476 5.74 -1.49 18.49
CA MET A 476 7.00 -2.03 17.98
C MET A 476 7.14 -3.53 18.26
N GLN A 477 6.73 -3.98 19.46
CA GLN A 477 6.74 -5.39 19.84
C GLN A 477 5.79 -6.22 18.97
N ALA A 478 4.55 -5.75 18.77
CA ALA A 478 3.57 -6.44 17.92
C ALA A 478 4.07 -6.61 16.49
N GLY A 479 4.64 -5.53 15.91
CA GLY A 479 5.26 -5.59 14.59
C GLY A 479 6.42 -6.57 14.52
N TYR A 480 7.26 -6.61 15.54
CA TYR A 480 8.38 -7.55 15.61
C TYR A 480 7.90 -9.02 15.71
N GLU A 481 6.86 -9.28 16.51
CA GLU A 481 6.24 -10.62 16.58
C GLU A 481 5.66 -11.06 15.23
N ALA A 482 5.05 -10.14 14.49
CA ALA A 482 4.58 -10.42 13.14
C ALA A 482 5.75 -10.73 12.16
N GLN A 483 6.88 -10.02 12.30
CA GLN A 483 8.09 -10.33 11.52
C GLN A 483 8.59 -11.76 11.81
N LEU A 484 8.66 -12.17 13.06
CA LEU A 484 9.05 -13.54 13.44
C LEU A 484 8.10 -14.59 12.84
N LYS A 485 6.79 -14.34 12.93
CA LYS A 485 5.76 -15.24 12.37
C LYS A 485 5.79 -15.32 10.83
N SER A 486 6.34 -14.32 10.15
CA SER A 486 6.41 -14.26 8.68
C SER A 486 7.60 -15.01 8.10
N VAL A 487 8.59 -15.41 8.91
CA VAL A 487 9.76 -16.17 8.41
C VAL A 487 9.36 -17.57 8.02
N VAL A 488 9.61 -17.94 6.77
CA VAL A 488 9.34 -19.28 6.25
C VAL A 488 10.64 -20.07 6.15
N LEU A 489 10.73 -21.15 6.91
CA LEU A 489 11.80 -22.14 6.75
C LEU A 489 11.36 -23.13 5.66
N VAL A 490 12.02 -23.12 4.50
CA VAL A 490 11.64 -23.97 3.36
C VAL A 490 12.52 -25.20 3.24
N LYS A 491 13.76 -25.18 3.79
CA LYS A 491 14.68 -26.32 3.84
C LYS A 491 15.40 -26.37 5.19
N ASN A 492 15.58 -27.58 5.75
CA ASN A 492 16.35 -27.83 6.98
C ASN A 492 17.01 -29.21 6.94
N HIS A 493 17.87 -29.43 5.94
CA HIS A 493 18.58 -30.69 5.76
C HIS A 493 19.42 -31.07 6.97
N GLY A 494 19.28 -32.32 7.44
CA GLY A 494 20.03 -32.82 8.58
C GLY A 494 19.83 -32.05 9.89
N ASN A 495 18.74 -31.29 10.03
CA ASN A 495 18.50 -30.39 11.17
C ASN A 495 19.63 -29.35 11.32
N ALA A 496 20.04 -28.70 10.24
CA ALA A 496 21.05 -27.64 10.22
C ALA A 496 20.65 -26.44 11.11
N LEU A 497 19.38 -26.24 11.33
CA LEU A 497 18.82 -25.24 12.28
C LEU A 497 18.06 -25.96 13.41
N PRO A 498 18.02 -25.38 14.63
CA PRO A 498 18.67 -24.13 15.06
C PRO A 498 20.16 -24.31 15.42
N GLN A 499 20.96 -23.24 15.24
CA GLN A 499 22.36 -23.18 15.64
C GLN A 499 22.50 -22.52 17.03
N LYS A 500 23.08 -23.22 17.99
CA LYS A 500 23.27 -22.72 19.38
C LYS A 500 24.74 -22.56 19.70
N LYS A 501 25.11 -21.36 20.24
CA LYS A 501 26.47 -21.06 20.78
C LYS A 501 27.61 -21.57 19.88
N ALA A 502 27.76 -20.95 18.71
CA ALA A 502 28.70 -21.36 17.68
C ALA A 502 29.46 -20.15 17.13
N LYS A 503 30.54 -20.41 16.42
CA LYS A 503 31.22 -19.41 15.58
C LYS A 503 30.55 -19.34 14.24
N VAL A 504 30.21 -18.13 13.78
CA VAL A 504 29.56 -17.90 12.50
C VAL A 504 30.49 -17.19 11.52
N PHE A 505 30.54 -17.69 10.30
CA PHE A 505 31.08 -16.96 9.15
C PHE A 505 29.95 -16.27 8.41
N VAL A 506 30.02 -14.94 8.31
CA VAL A 506 29.11 -14.13 7.49
C VAL A 506 29.92 -13.49 6.38
N PRO A 507 29.78 -13.95 5.12
CA PRO A 507 30.54 -13.39 4.00
C PRO A 507 30.04 -11.97 3.66
N GLN A 508 30.97 -11.12 3.16
CA GLN A 508 30.60 -9.88 2.52
C GLN A 508 29.80 -10.17 1.26
N ARG A 509 28.78 -9.37 1.00
CA ARG A 509 27.92 -9.41 -0.18
C ARG A 509 28.24 -8.24 -1.10
N TYR A 510 28.19 -8.46 -2.39
CA TYR A 510 28.23 -7.37 -3.36
C TYR A 510 26.82 -6.78 -3.52
N PHE A 511 26.67 -5.50 -3.20
CA PHE A 511 25.47 -4.73 -3.44
C PHE A 511 25.58 -4.08 -4.82
N PRO A 512 24.87 -4.58 -5.84
CA PRO A 512 24.94 -3.99 -7.16
C PRO A 512 24.26 -2.62 -7.21
N GLN A 513 24.70 -1.77 -8.14
CA GLN A 513 23.90 -0.60 -8.49
C GLN A 513 22.64 -1.08 -9.22
N THR A 514 21.49 -0.86 -8.64
CA THR A 514 20.20 -1.23 -9.22
C THR A 514 19.36 0.01 -9.51
N PRO A 515 18.49 -0.03 -10.53
CA PRO A 515 17.45 0.99 -10.67
C PRO A 515 16.60 1.04 -9.40
N GLY A 516 16.25 2.24 -8.95
CA GLY A 516 15.23 2.43 -7.92
C GLY A 516 13.84 2.08 -8.44
N MET A 517 12.83 2.28 -7.59
CA MET A 517 11.44 2.01 -7.94
C MET A 517 11.09 2.62 -9.31
N PHE A 518 10.52 1.80 -10.19
CA PHE A 518 10.17 2.16 -11.57
C PHE A 518 11.32 2.73 -12.43
N GLY A 519 12.57 2.55 -12.02
CA GLY A 519 13.71 3.07 -12.77
C GLY A 519 13.85 4.61 -12.74
N LEU A 520 13.14 5.30 -11.85
CA LEU A 520 13.13 6.75 -11.74
C LEU A 520 14.45 7.33 -11.21
N SER A 521 15.25 6.51 -10.57
CA SER A 521 16.59 6.86 -10.09
C SER A 521 17.52 5.66 -10.21
N MET A 522 18.83 5.91 -10.20
CA MET A 522 19.83 4.85 -10.00
C MET A 522 20.20 4.82 -8.53
N GLY A 523 20.30 3.61 -7.96
CA GLY A 523 20.79 3.40 -6.61
C GLY A 523 22.29 3.76 -6.47
N GLU A 524 22.81 3.60 -5.26
CA GLU A 524 24.22 3.81 -4.95
C GLU A 524 25.12 2.94 -5.85
N PRO A 525 26.34 3.40 -6.15
CA PRO A 525 27.32 2.61 -6.89
C PRO A 525 27.57 1.26 -6.24
N GLY A 526 27.79 0.23 -7.07
CA GLY A 526 28.02 -1.13 -6.57
C GLY A 526 29.23 -1.20 -5.63
N HIS A 527 29.06 -1.88 -4.49
CA HIS A 527 30.10 -2.01 -3.44
C HIS A 527 29.98 -3.33 -2.70
N TRP A 528 31.03 -3.70 -2.00
CA TRP A 528 31.07 -4.84 -1.08
C TRP A 528 30.83 -4.35 0.34
N ASP A 529 29.93 -5.02 1.08
CA ASP A 529 29.70 -4.75 2.49
C ASP A 529 29.11 -6.00 3.19
N TYR A 530 29.05 -5.98 4.50
CA TYR A 530 28.36 -7.02 5.26
C TYR A 530 26.83 -6.81 5.16
N PRO A 531 26.03 -7.88 4.94
CA PRO A 531 24.58 -7.76 4.82
C PRO A 531 23.88 -7.54 6.18
N VAL A 532 24.62 -7.66 7.27
CA VAL A 532 24.15 -7.50 8.67
C VAL A 532 25.22 -6.85 9.52
N ASP A 533 24.80 -6.04 10.49
CA ASP A 533 25.71 -5.43 11.48
C ASP A 533 26.39 -6.51 12.33
N GLN A 534 27.73 -6.52 12.35
CA GLN A 534 28.53 -7.43 13.15
C GLN A 534 28.17 -7.37 14.64
N ALA A 535 27.98 -6.17 15.21
CA ALA A 535 27.61 -6.02 16.61
C ALA A 535 26.22 -6.63 16.94
N LEU A 536 25.32 -6.72 15.96
CA LEU A 536 24.07 -7.45 16.11
C LEU A 536 24.30 -8.96 16.14
N VAL A 537 25.12 -9.49 15.24
CA VAL A 537 25.45 -10.93 15.17
C VAL A 537 26.16 -11.39 16.44
N GLU A 538 27.06 -10.57 16.97
CA GLU A 538 27.84 -10.88 18.21
C GLU A 538 26.97 -10.99 19.47
N LYS A 539 25.73 -10.57 19.44
CA LYS A 539 24.75 -10.85 20.52
C LYS A 539 24.33 -12.33 20.57
N TYR A 540 24.51 -13.06 19.48
CA TYR A 540 24.06 -14.45 19.29
C TYR A 540 25.24 -15.42 19.16
N TYR A 541 26.32 -15.02 18.45
CA TYR A 541 27.39 -15.89 17.98
C TYR A 541 28.74 -15.21 18.10
N GLU A 542 29.81 -16.01 18.12
CA GLU A 542 31.16 -15.50 17.91
C GLU A 542 31.40 -15.28 16.41
N TRP A 543 31.72 -14.04 16.01
CA TRP A 543 32.04 -13.72 14.62
C TRP A 543 33.39 -14.30 14.20
N SER A 544 33.46 -14.86 13.00
CA SER A 544 34.73 -15.34 12.42
C SER A 544 34.83 -14.86 10.96
N ASP A 545 35.93 -14.22 10.63
CA ASP A 545 36.27 -13.88 9.23
C ASP A 545 36.88 -15.05 8.46
N ASN A 546 37.21 -16.16 9.17
CA ASN A 546 37.82 -17.35 8.62
C ASN A 546 36.79 -18.51 8.56
N PRO A 547 36.35 -18.95 7.35
CA PRO A 547 35.42 -20.05 7.22
C PRO A 547 35.93 -21.39 7.77
N ASP A 548 37.28 -21.60 7.81
CA ASP A 548 37.85 -22.82 8.40
C ASP A 548 37.68 -22.88 9.93
N GLU A 549 37.56 -21.73 10.61
CA GLU A 549 37.36 -21.63 12.06
C GLU A 549 35.89 -21.57 12.47
N ALA A 550 35.01 -21.20 11.56
CA ALA A 550 33.60 -21.12 11.84
C ALA A 550 32.95 -22.51 11.95
N ASP A 551 31.90 -22.61 12.75
CA ASP A 551 31.08 -23.83 12.88
C ASP A 551 30.03 -23.94 11.79
N PHE A 552 29.50 -22.79 11.34
CA PHE A 552 28.54 -22.68 10.25
C PHE A 552 28.68 -21.32 9.52
N ALA A 553 28.07 -21.21 8.34
CA ALA A 553 27.95 -19.93 7.64
C ALA A 553 26.49 -19.46 7.57
N LEU A 554 26.29 -18.13 7.73
CA LEU A 554 25.03 -17.44 7.45
C LEU A 554 25.20 -16.52 6.25
N VAL A 555 24.59 -16.89 5.13
CA VAL A 555 24.63 -16.14 3.87
C VAL A 555 23.30 -15.41 3.71
N MET A 556 23.32 -14.08 3.71
CA MET A 556 22.13 -13.26 3.56
C MET A 556 22.15 -12.58 2.19
N ILE A 557 21.15 -12.90 1.35
CA ILE A 557 21.07 -12.47 -0.04
C ILE A 557 19.67 -11.91 -0.37
N ARG A 558 19.54 -11.36 -1.56
CA ARG A 558 18.25 -10.94 -2.12
C ARG A 558 17.85 -11.82 -3.28
N GLU A 559 16.58 -11.79 -3.62
CA GLU A 559 16.03 -12.40 -4.83
C GLU A 559 16.78 -12.00 -6.10
N PRO A 560 16.68 -12.78 -7.19
CA PRO A 560 17.18 -12.38 -8.50
C PRO A 560 16.54 -11.04 -8.94
N GLN A 561 17.39 -10.06 -9.28
CA GLN A 561 16.93 -8.72 -9.64
C GLN A 561 17.20 -8.45 -11.13
N THR A 562 16.13 -8.22 -11.90
CA THR A 562 16.19 -7.84 -13.31
C THR A 562 15.52 -6.50 -13.57
N GLY A 563 15.57 -6.01 -14.79
CA GLY A 563 14.85 -4.81 -15.20
C GLY A 563 13.34 -5.01 -15.33
N SER A 564 12.67 -3.98 -15.81
CA SER A 564 11.19 -3.89 -15.94
C SER A 564 10.59 -4.66 -17.14
N GLY A 565 11.39 -5.43 -17.87
CA GLY A 565 10.95 -6.14 -19.07
C GLY A 565 10.87 -5.27 -20.34
N TYR A 566 11.40 -4.04 -20.29
CA TYR A 566 11.52 -3.16 -21.46
C TYR A 566 12.91 -2.51 -21.51
N ASP A 567 13.53 -2.54 -22.69
CA ASP A 567 14.87 -1.98 -22.94
C ASP A 567 14.83 -1.04 -24.15
N VAL A 568 14.97 0.25 -23.87
CA VAL A 568 15.08 1.30 -24.91
C VAL A 568 16.25 1.05 -25.87
N ALA A 569 17.35 0.44 -25.39
CA ALA A 569 18.50 0.12 -26.23
C ALA A 569 18.20 -0.98 -27.24
N ASP A 570 17.40 -1.98 -26.89
CA ASP A 570 16.90 -2.99 -27.83
C ASP A 570 16.07 -2.32 -28.93
N ARG A 571 15.14 -1.43 -28.58
CA ARG A 571 14.33 -0.69 -29.55
C ARG A 571 15.18 0.17 -30.49
N LYS A 572 16.18 0.89 -29.98
CA LYS A 572 17.11 1.69 -30.79
C LYS A 572 17.93 0.85 -31.79
N LYS A 573 18.12 -0.42 -31.50
CA LYS A 573 18.81 -1.39 -32.39
C LYS A 573 17.87 -2.08 -33.39
N GLY A 574 16.58 -1.70 -33.41
CA GLY A 574 15.58 -2.27 -34.32
C GLY A 574 14.76 -3.42 -33.74
N GLY A 575 14.88 -3.72 -32.44
CA GLY A 575 13.99 -4.61 -31.71
C GLY A 575 12.67 -3.94 -31.33
N ASN A 576 11.77 -4.69 -30.70
CA ASN A 576 10.49 -4.17 -30.21
C ASN A 576 10.58 -3.53 -28.81
N GLY A 577 11.76 -3.57 -28.16
CA GLY A 577 11.97 -3.08 -26.80
C GLY A 577 11.66 -4.11 -25.70
N TYR A 578 10.82 -5.10 -25.95
CA TYR A 578 10.45 -6.11 -24.96
C TYR A 578 11.58 -7.10 -24.73
N VAL A 579 11.94 -7.30 -23.45
CA VAL A 579 12.98 -8.22 -23.00
C VAL A 579 12.44 -9.07 -21.84
N PRO A 580 13.02 -10.24 -21.54
CA PRO A 580 12.55 -11.07 -20.44
C PRO A 580 12.66 -10.37 -19.07
N ILE A 581 11.74 -10.70 -18.16
CA ILE A 581 11.93 -10.53 -16.72
C ILE A 581 12.31 -11.89 -16.16
N SER A 582 13.55 -12.04 -15.67
CA SER A 582 14.05 -13.30 -15.13
C SER A 582 13.85 -13.41 -13.63
N LEU A 583 13.44 -14.56 -13.15
CA LEU A 583 13.32 -14.92 -11.75
C LEU A 583 14.44 -15.84 -11.26
N GLN A 584 15.49 -16.06 -12.09
CA GLN A 584 16.70 -16.83 -11.76
C GLN A 584 17.96 -15.96 -11.74
N TYR A 585 19.02 -16.38 -11.05
CA TYR A 585 20.25 -15.60 -10.93
C TYR A 585 21.11 -15.63 -12.21
N ARG A 586 21.24 -16.81 -12.83
CA ARG A 586 22.04 -16.96 -14.05
C ARG A 586 21.37 -16.30 -15.25
N PRO A 587 22.16 -15.97 -16.30
CA PRO A 587 21.59 -15.44 -17.53
C PRO A 587 20.44 -16.31 -18.05
N TYR A 588 19.34 -15.66 -18.41
CA TYR A 588 18.16 -16.34 -18.91
C TYR A 588 17.91 -15.98 -20.38
N LYS A 589 17.69 -17.00 -21.21
CA LYS A 589 17.23 -16.86 -22.58
C LYS A 589 15.79 -17.36 -22.67
N ALA A 590 14.88 -16.51 -23.10
CA ALA A 590 13.45 -16.77 -23.11
C ALA A 590 13.02 -17.72 -24.25
N GLU A 591 13.43 -18.98 -24.19
CA GLU A 591 13.12 -19.99 -25.24
C GLU A 591 11.64 -20.40 -25.18
N PHE A 592 11.05 -20.43 -24.01
CA PHE A 592 9.67 -20.88 -23.76
C PHE A 592 8.63 -19.77 -23.82
N ALA A 593 9.05 -18.50 -23.92
CA ALA A 593 8.15 -17.37 -24.05
C ALA A 593 7.23 -17.48 -25.27
N ARG A 594 6.04 -16.93 -25.20
CA ARG A 594 5.08 -16.91 -26.29
C ARG A 594 5.66 -16.23 -27.54
N LYS A 595 5.37 -16.77 -28.73
CA LYS A 595 5.76 -16.17 -30.02
C LYS A 595 5.01 -14.88 -30.31
N GLU A 596 3.76 -14.83 -29.85
CA GLU A 596 2.86 -13.69 -29.99
C GLU A 596 2.33 -13.31 -28.64
N SER A 597 2.25 -12.00 -28.38
CA SER A 597 1.63 -11.47 -27.18
C SER A 597 0.12 -11.63 -27.21
N LEU A 598 -0.52 -11.72 -26.04
CA LEU A 598 -1.97 -11.88 -25.92
C LEU A 598 -2.70 -10.60 -26.29
N ALA A 599 -2.18 -9.45 -25.89
CA ALA A 599 -2.75 -8.14 -26.14
C ALA A 599 -2.10 -7.38 -27.31
N GLY A 600 -1.21 -8.04 -28.05
CA GLY A 600 -0.56 -7.44 -29.21
C GLY A 600 -1.54 -7.16 -30.35
N GLY A 601 -1.27 -6.11 -31.12
CA GLY A 601 -2.09 -5.73 -32.26
C GLY A 601 -3.31 -4.87 -31.93
N ASP A 602 -3.38 -4.32 -30.72
CA ASP A 602 -4.39 -3.30 -30.38
C ASP A 602 -4.27 -2.11 -31.36
N PRO A 603 -5.35 -1.71 -32.06
CA PRO A 603 -5.32 -0.60 -33.00
C PRO A 603 -4.96 0.76 -32.40
N LYS A 604 -5.02 0.89 -31.08
CA LYS A 604 -4.62 2.09 -30.33
C LYS A 604 -3.10 2.16 -30.06
N GLU A 605 -2.33 1.17 -30.51
CA GLU A 605 -0.87 1.11 -30.31
C GLU A 605 -0.10 1.21 -31.62
N ASP A 606 1.17 1.62 -31.51
CA ASP A 606 2.11 1.74 -32.63
C ASP A 606 2.94 0.47 -32.90
N PHE A 607 2.73 -0.61 -32.09
CA PHE A 607 3.40 -1.91 -32.27
C PHE A 607 2.39 -3.07 -32.16
N THR A 608 2.70 -4.16 -32.84
CA THR A 608 1.76 -5.28 -33.03
C THR A 608 2.10 -6.52 -32.22
N ASN A 609 3.30 -6.62 -31.66
CA ASN A 609 3.74 -7.79 -30.92
C ASN A 609 4.74 -7.42 -29.81
N ARG A 610 4.40 -7.80 -28.60
CA ARG A 610 5.19 -7.60 -27.38
C ARG A 610 6.07 -8.80 -27.03
N SER A 611 6.16 -9.82 -27.89
CA SER A 611 6.95 -11.02 -27.62
C SER A 611 8.41 -10.69 -27.46
N TYR A 612 9.03 -11.35 -26.50
CA TYR A 612 10.45 -11.31 -26.20
C TYR A 612 11.12 -12.69 -26.40
N GLN A 613 10.45 -13.63 -27.09
CA GLN A 613 10.96 -14.98 -27.31
C GLN A 613 12.37 -14.96 -27.91
N GLY A 614 13.26 -15.78 -27.33
CA GLY A 614 14.65 -15.93 -27.78
C GLY A 614 15.61 -14.82 -27.32
N LYS A 615 15.14 -13.75 -26.72
CA LYS A 615 15.98 -12.69 -26.14
C LYS A 615 16.58 -13.13 -24.80
N THR A 616 17.70 -12.52 -24.42
CA THR A 616 18.45 -12.85 -23.21
C THR A 616 18.49 -11.67 -22.25
N VAL A 617 18.43 -11.95 -20.94
CA VAL A 617 18.62 -10.97 -19.86
C VAL A 617 19.59 -11.53 -18.82
N THR A 618 20.28 -10.63 -18.12
CA THR A 618 21.16 -10.93 -16.97
C THR A 618 20.65 -10.20 -15.75
N THR A 619 20.69 -10.84 -14.58
CA THR A 619 20.35 -10.21 -13.31
C THR A 619 21.45 -9.27 -12.83
N TYR A 620 21.08 -8.23 -12.08
CA TYR A 620 22.05 -7.28 -11.50
C TYR A 620 22.88 -7.92 -10.38
N ASN A 621 22.32 -8.94 -9.69
CA ASN A 621 22.88 -9.57 -8.51
C ASN A 621 23.21 -11.07 -8.71
N GLU A 622 23.66 -11.48 -9.88
CA GLU A 622 24.14 -12.85 -10.14
C GLU A 622 25.21 -13.28 -9.11
N LYS A 623 26.00 -12.34 -8.61
CA LYS A 623 27.02 -12.56 -7.56
C LYS A 623 26.43 -13.09 -6.24
N ASP A 624 25.14 -12.95 -5.97
CA ASP A 624 24.50 -13.54 -4.79
C ASP A 624 24.53 -15.07 -4.86
N LEU A 625 24.27 -15.65 -6.04
CA LEU A 625 24.42 -17.08 -6.25
C LEU A 625 25.89 -17.52 -6.15
N ASP A 626 26.82 -16.77 -6.77
CA ASP A 626 28.25 -17.05 -6.66
C ASP A 626 28.70 -17.05 -5.19
N LEU A 627 28.19 -16.14 -4.38
CA LEU A 627 28.47 -16.07 -2.95
C LEU A 627 28.03 -17.34 -2.21
N VAL A 628 26.83 -17.85 -2.49
CA VAL A 628 26.34 -19.11 -1.90
C VAL A 628 27.21 -20.29 -2.28
N ILE A 629 27.52 -20.42 -3.58
CA ILE A 629 28.36 -21.51 -4.12
C ILE A 629 29.76 -21.47 -3.53
N GLU A 630 30.40 -20.29 -3.48
CA GLU A 630 31.73 -20.12 -2.91
C GLU A 630 31.76 -20.38 -1.42
N THR A 631 30.75 -19.91 -0.69
CA THR A 631 30.61 -20.19 0.75
C THR A 631 30.47 -21.69 0.99
N ARG A 632 29.65 -22.41 0.23
CA ARG A 632 29.55 -23.89 0.30
C ARG A 632 30.90 -24.56 0.08
N ARG A 633 31.67 -24.10 -0.93
CA ARG A 633 33.00 -24.64 -1.23
C ARG A 633 33.97 -24.44 -0.05
N GLN A 634 33.96 -23.25 0.56
CA GLN A 634 34.82 -22.91 1.70
C GLN A 634 34.44 -23.68 2.97
N MET A 635 33.14 -23.75 3.27
CA MET A 635 32.59 -24.43 4.44
C MET A 635 32.69 -25.97 4.36
N ARG A 636 32.86 -26.52 3.15
CA ARG A 636 32.95 -27.96 2.90
C ARG A 636 31.68 -28.69 3.36
N HIS A 637 31.77 -29.45 4.47
CA HIS A 637 30.66 -30.21 5.06
C HIS A 637 30.01 -29.52 6.28
N LYS A 638 30.48 -28.33 6.65
CA LYS A 638 29.86 -27.55 7.72
C LYS A 638 28.57 -26.88 7.20
N PRO A 639 27.57 -26.64 8.08
CA PRO A 639 26.30 -26.08 7.65
C PRO A 639 26.44 -24.72 6.94
N VAL A 640 25.71 -24.56 5.83
CA VAL A 640 25.51 -23.28 5.14
C VAL A 640 24.01 -22.95 5.19
N ILE A 641 23.71 -21.88 5.91
CA ILE A 641 22.35 -21.37 6.09
C ILE A 641 22.21 -20.16 5.18
N VAL A 642 21.17 -20.17 4.34
CA VAL A 642 20.88 -19.08 3.40
C VAL A 642 19.58 -18.40 3.80
N ALA A 643 19.61 -17.10 4.02
CA ALA A 643 18.42 -16.26 4.20
C ALA A 643 18.23 -15.42 2.93
N VAL A 644 17.11 -15.64 2.24
CA VAL A 644 16.77 -14.94 1.01
C VAL A 644 15.60 -13.98 1.29
N ASN A 645 15.84 -12.67 1.10
CA ASN A 645 14.76 -11.70 1.15
C ASN A 645 14.11 -11.60 -0.24
N VAL A 646 12.80 -11.84 -0.29
CA VAL A 646 12.05 -11.88 -1.55
C VAL A 646 10.87 -10.89 -1.53
N SER A 647 10.51 -10.43 -2.72
CA SER A 647 9.35 -9.57 -2.98
C SER A 647 8.30 -10.25 -3.89
N ARG A 648 8.61 -11.43 -4.44
CA ARG A 648 7.79 -12.20 -5.38
C ARG A 648 8.29 -13.65 -5.48
N PRO A 649 7.56 -14.55 -6.17
CA PRO A 649 8.05 -15.88 -6.49
C PRO A 649 9.38 -15.84 -7.27
N VAL A 650 10.32 -16.72 -6.93
CA VAL A 650 11.63 -16.76 -7.59
C VAL A 650 12.14 -18.18 -7.76
N VAL A 651 12.99 -18.40 -8.77
CA VAL A 651 13.63 -19.70 -9.04
C VAL A 651 14.84 -19.86 -8.13
N LEU A 652 14.69 -20.64 -7.07
CA LEU A 652 15.77 -20.93 -6.11
C LEU A 652 16.45 -22.29 -6.34
N ALA A 653 16.09 -23.02 -7.40
CA ALA A 653 16.72 -24.29 -7.79
C ALA A 653 18.24 -24.18 -8.01
N GLU A 654 18.73 -22.97 -8.39
CA GLU A 654 20.15 -22.72 -8.60
C GLU A 654 20.98 -22.70 -7.32
N LEU A 655 20.38 -22.29 -6.18
CA LEU A 655 21.08 -22.19 -4.89
C LEU A 655 20.75 -23.35 -3.94
N GLU A 656 19.59 -23.99 -4.10
CA GLU A 656 19.08 -25.02 -3.18
C GLU A 656 20.10 -26.12 -2.89
N PRO A 657 20.84 -26.69 -3.87
CA PRO A 657 21.79 -27.76 -3.61
C PRO A 657 23.00 -27.35 -2.74
N TYR A 658 23.26 -26.06 -2.61
CA TYR A 658 24.41 -25.52 -1.89
C TYR A 658 24.09 -25.07 -0.45
N ALA A 659 22.81 -25.11 -0.05
CA ALA A 659 22.34 -24.72 1.26
C ALA A 659 21.83 -25.92 2.06
N ASP A 660 22.20 -26.01 3.34
CA ASP A 660 21.65 -27.01 4.28
C ASP A 660 20.33 -26.52 4.89
N ALA A 661 20.19 -25.20 5.08
CA ALA A 661 18.91 -24.59 5.45
C ALA A 661 18.65 -23.35 4.61
N VAL A 662 17.36 -23.11 4.26
CA VAL A 662 16.92 -21.93 3.51
C VAL A 662 15.77 -21.29 4.24
N LEU A 663 15.95 -20.01 4.59
CA LEU A 663 14.94 -19.12 5.14
C LEU A 663 14.49 -18.15 4.04
N VAL A 664 13.18 -18.03 3.85
CA VAL A 664 12.56 -17.01 3.00
C VAL A 664 11.99 -15.92 3.91
N THR A 665 12.31 -14.66 3.59
CA THR A 665 11.91 -13.50 4.37
C THR A 665 11.27 -12.43 3.49
N PHE A 666 10.40 -11.60 4.06
CA PHE A 666 9.56 -10.64 3.36
C PHE A 666 9.70 -9.23 3.96
N GLY A 667 10.89 -8.63 3.84
CA GLY A 667 11.15 -7.32 4.38
C GLY A 667 11.05 -7.30 5.92
N ILE A 668 11.99 -7.95 6.59
CA ILE A 668 12.05 -8.01 8.05
C ILE A 668 13.39 -7.50 8.57
N GLN A 669 13.45 -7.21 9.87
CA GLN A 669 14.71 -6.83 10.54
C GLN A 669 15.65 -8.04 10.64
N ASN A 670 16.95 -7.79 10.46
CA ASN A 670 17.98 -8.84 10.57
C ASN A 670 17.97 -9.56 11.92
N GLN A 671 17.52 -8.89 13.00
CA GLN A 671 17.35 -9.50 14.31
C GLN A 671 16.38 -10.68 14.26
N ALA A 672 15.26 -10.57 13.54
CA ALA A 672 14.29 -11.65 13.41
C ALA A 672 14.88 -12.89 12.72
N VAL A 673 15.76 -12.70 11.71
CA VAL A 673 16.52 -13.80 11.10
C VAL A 673 17.41 -14.48 12.13
N LEU A 674 18.15 -13.70 12.93
CA LEU A 674 19.06 -14.24 13.96
C LEU A 674 18.31 -14.95 15.09
N ASP A 675 17.12 -14.47 15.48
CA ASP A 675 16.28 -15.14 16.47
C ASP A 675 15.83 -16.54 15.99
N ILE A 676 15.47 -16.66 14.71
CA ILE A 676 15.14 -17.97 14.11
C ILE A 676 16.39 -18.84 14.00
N VAL A 677 17.50 -18.32 13.45
CA VAL A 677 18.74 -19.10 13.26
C VAL A 677 19.26 -19.63 14.59
N SER A 678 19.18 -18.87 15.67
CA SER A 678 19.63 -19.27 17.02
C SER A 678 18.65 -20.21 17.75
N GLY A 679 17.41 -20.32 17.26
CA GLY A 679 16.34 -21.04 17.96
C GLY A 679 15.77 -20.28 19.15
N THR A 680 15.99 -18.96 19.23
CA THR A 680 15.30 -18.07 20.16
C THR A 680 13.81 -18.00 19.83
N ALA A 681 13.47 -18.04 18.54
CA ALA A 681 12.12 -18.20 18.03
C ALA A 681 12.04 -19.40 17.07
N GLU A 682 10.87 -20.04 17.04
CA GLU A 682 10.58 -21.11 16.08
C GLU A 682 9.99 -20.55 14.80
N PRO A 683 10.45 -20.99 13.60
CA PRO A 683 9.83 -20.57 12.34
C PRO A 683 8.39 -21.11 12.24
N SER A 684 7.48 -20.28 11.78
CA SER A 684 6.07 -20.65 11.68
C SER A 684 5.38 -20.09 10.43
N GLY A 685 6.10 -19.35 9.59
CA GLY A 685 5.60 -18.82 8.34
C GLY A 685 5.32 -19.92 7.31
N LEU A 686 4.42 -19.62 6.38
CA LEU A 686 4.04 -20.48 5.27
C LEU A 686 4.19 -19.67 3.97
N LEU A 687 4.52 -20.33 2.86
CA LEU A 687 4.64 -19.67 1.55
C LEU A 687 3.26 -19.17 1.08
N PRO A 688 3.07 -17.86 0.88
CA PRO A 688 1.82 -17.33 0.35
C PRO A 688 1.73 -17.41 -1.18
N MET A 689 2.64 -18.14 -1.80
CA MET A 689 2.79 -18.31 -3.25
C MET A 689 3.66 -19.52 -3.57
N GLN A 690 3.53 -20.07 -4.78
CA GLN A 690 4.40 -21.12 -5.28
C GLN A 690 5.79 -20.58 -5.60
N PHE A 691 6.86 -21.33 -5.28
CA PHE A 691 8.19 -21.06 -5.80
C PHE A 691 8.40 -21.92 -7.05
N PRO A 692 8.59 -21.33 -8.24
CA PRO A 692 8.66 -22.08 -9.48
C PRO A 692 9.93 -22.94 -9.58
N ALA A 693 9.80 -24.13 -10.17
CA ALA A 693 10.92 -25.05 -10.41
C ALA A 693 11.99 -24.45 -11.33
N ASP A 694 11.56 -23.71 -12.34
CA ASP A 694 12.40 -23.12 -13.37
C ASP A 694 11.68 -22.01 -14.14
N MET A 695 12.38 -21.31 -15.02
CA MET A 695 11.80 -20.28 -15.88
C MET A 695 10.85 -20.84 -16.94
N GLN A 696 10.91 -22.14 -17.26
CA GLN A 696 9.99 -22.75 -18.21
C GLN A 696 8.56 -22.70 -17.66
N THR A 697 8.35 -23.15 -16.41
CA THR A 697 7.00 -23.10 -15.80
C THR A 697 6.49 -21.66 -15.63
N VAL A 698 7.39 -20.69 -15.39
CA VAL A 698 7.04 -19.25 -15.34
C VAL A 698 6.52 -18.74 -16.68
N GLU A 699 7.10 -19.19 -17.80
CA GLU A 699 6.66 -18.78 -19.14
C GLU A 699 5.42 -19.55 -19.64
N GLU A 700 5.20 -20.75 -19.14
CA GLU A 700 4.07 -21.62 -19.51
C GLU A 700 2.80 -21.32 -18.71
N GLN A 701 2.93 -20.66 -17.53
CA GLN A 701 1.79 -20.28 -16.71
C GLN A 701 0.87 -19.29 -17.43
N GLN A 702 -0.37 -19.20 -16.98
CA GLN A 702 -1.36 -18.24 -17.45
C GLN A 702 -1.49 -17.10 -16.44
N GLU A 703 -1.35 -15.87 -16.87
CA GLU A 703 -1.20 -14.70 -16.00
C GLU A 703 -2.32 -14.53 -14.96
N ASP A 704 -3.52 -15.05 -15.24
CA ASP A 704 -4.71 -14.92 -14.36
C ASP A 704 -5.02 -16.15 -13.51
N VAL A 705 -4.24 -17.24 -13.64
CA VAL A 705 -4.54 -18.51 -12.97
C VAL A 705 -3.71 -18.68 -11.70
N PRO A 706 -4.34 -18.80 -10.52
CA PRO A 706 -3.62 -19.09 -9.29
C PRO A 706 -3.10 -20.54 -9.29
N HIS A 707 -1.94 -20.77 -8.68
CA HIS A 707 -1.34 -22.10 -8.44
C HIS A 707 -1.12 -22.95 -9.69
N ASP A 708 -0.83 -22.36 -10.85
CA ASP A 708 -0.63 -23.12 -12.09
C ASP A 708 0.83 -23.35 -12.47
N MET A 709 1.78 -22.92 -11.65
CA MET A 709 3.20 -23.23 -11.85
C MET A 709 3.57 -24.59 -11.25
N ARG A 710 4.55 -25.26 -11.83
CA ARG A 710 5.19 -26.41 -11.22
C ARG A 710 6.13 -25.92 -10.10
N PRO A 711 5.89 -26.31 -8.82
CA PRO A 711 6.74 -25.87 -7.73
C PRO A 711 8.11 -26.53 -7.74
N LEU A 712 9.11 -25.86 -7.17
CA LEU A 712 10.41 -26.43 -6.88
C LEU A 712 10.27 -27.60 -5.90
N VAL A 713 10.91 -28.72 -6.24
CA VAL A 713 11.08 -29.85 -5.33
C VAL A 713 12.54 -29.90 -4.89
N ASP A 714 12.78 -29.79 -3.60
CA ASP A 714 14.14 -29.75 -3.04
C ASP A 714 14.80 -31.13 -2.98
N THR A 715 16.08 -31.16 -2.59
CA THR A 715 16.85 -32.40 -2.46
C THR A 715 16.34 -33.35 -1.37
N ASP A 716 15.51 -32.87 -0.43
CA ASP A 716 14.85 -33.67 0.59
C ASP A 716 13.45 -34.17 0.14
N GLY A 717 13.00 -33.81 -1.07
CA GLY A 717 11.76 -34.22 -1.67
C GLY A 717 10.55 -33.37 -1.31
N ASN A 718 10.74 -32.18 -0.70
CA ASN A 718 9.66 -31.28 -0.38
C ASN A 718 9.35 -30.33 -1.55
N ALA A 719 8.08 -30.16 -1.87
CA ALA A 719 7.63 -29.16 -2.84
C ALA A 719 7.46 -27.80 -2.14
N TRP A 720 8.12 -26.76 -2.68
CA TRP A 720 7.98 -25.40 -2.18
C TRP A 720 6.74 -24.74 -2.80
N ASP A 721 5.62 -25.28 -2.41
CA ASP A 721 4.31 -24.94 -2.93
C ASP A 721 3.58 -23.95 -1.97
N PHE A 722 2.46 -23.42 -2.42
CA PHE A 722 1.58 -22.60 -1.58
C PHE A 722 1.25 -23.32 -0.24
N ALA A 723 1.24 -22.56 0.85
CA ALA A 723 1.03 -23.02 2.22
C ALA A 723 2.08 -24.03 2.74
N TYR A 724 3.27 -24.13 2.10
CA TYR A 724 4.38 -24.92 2.59
C TYR A 724 5.27 -24.12 3.54
N GLY A 725 5.78 -24.78 4.56
CA GLY A 725 6.79 -24.29 5.51
C GLY A 725 7.16 -25.36 6.52
N LEU A 726 8.30 -25.18 7.16
CA LEU A 726 8.84 -26.07 8.19
C LEU A 726 8.90 -25.35 9.55
N ASN A 727 8.71 -26.13 10.60
CA ASN A 727 9.14 -25.78 11.95
C ASN A 727 10.19 -26.79 12.45
N TRP A 728 10.56 -26.75 13.74
CA TRP A 728 11.55 -27.69 14.28
C TRP A 728 11.09 -29.15 14.28
N SER A 729 9.78 -29.40 14.13
CA SER A 729 9.19 -30.75 14.06
C SER A 729 9.03 -31.27 12.62
N GLY A 730 9.31 -30.49 11.62
CA GLY A 730 9.16 -30.80 10.18
C GLY A 730 8.10 -29.96 9.50
N VAL A 731 7.40 -30.53 8.49
CA VAL A 731 6.39 -29.82 7.71
C VAL A 731 5.22 -29.36 8.59
N ILE A 732 4.90 -28.08 8.54
CA ILE A 732 3.80 -27.49 9.28
C ILE A 732 2.47 -28.02 8.72
N ASN A 733 1.70 -28.69 9.59
CA ASN A 733 0.34 -29.15 9.31
C ASN A 733 -0.54 -28.76 10.50
N ASP A 734 -1.24 -27.65 10.38
CA ASP A 734 -2.10 -27.07 11.41
C ASP A 734 -3.42 -26.56 10.84
N THR A 735 -4.20 -25.84 11.64
CA THR A 735 -5.50 -25.29 11.23
C THR A 735 -5.39 -24.32 10.07
N ARG A 736 -4.26 -23.60 9.93
CA ARG A 736 -4.00 -22.66 8.84
C ARG A 736 -3.84 -23.40 7.52
N THR A 737 -2.99 -24.43 7.48
CA THR A 737 -2.77 -25.25 6.29
C THR A 737 -4.05 -26.04 5.93
N ALA A 738 -4.79 -26.53 6.93
CA ALA A 738 -6.06 -27.23 6.69
C ALA A 738 -7.14 -26.31 6.09
N LYS A 739 -7.09 -25.02 6.36
CA LYS A 739 -8.05 -24.05 5.83
C LYS A 739 -7.79 -23.71 4.35
N TYR A 740 -6.54 -23.51 3.98
CA TYR A 740 -6.18 -22.92 2.67
C TYR A 740 -5.56 -23.93 1.69
N ARG A 741 -4.93 -25.00 2.17
CA ARG A 741 -4.41 -26.06 1.30
C ARG A 741 -5.56 -27.00 0.90
N LYS A 742 -6.00 -26.95 -0.35
CA LYS A 742 -7.07 -27.80 -0.93
C LYS A 742 -6.52 -29.02 -1.63
#